data_d2942f98619944639e08cab7994de70d
#
_entry.id   d2942f98619944639e08cab7994de70d
#
_cell.length_a   1.000
_cell.length_b   1.000
_cell.length_c   1.000
_cell.angle_alpha   90.00
_cell.angle_beta   90.00
_cell.angle_gamma   90.00
#
_symmetry.space_group_name_H-M   'P 1'
#
loop_
_entity.id
_entity.type
_entity.pdbx_description
1 polymer ?
#
loop_
_entity_poly.entity_id
_entity_poly.type
_entity_poly.pdbx_seq_one_letter_code
_entity_poly.pdbx_strand_id
1 'polypeptide(L)'
;MATLAPLLEHAVKADHRILYLVRTHSQEVQVLHEARAIAHRLDRPVLAIGLQGRARRCFLLENVAEVKGATAEEHGKLCADRKRATERAIQGEAPLVPPPELPEGGEIDLTDLDGCPYYARVLQTDLDGLIERFQTKLPLPHEFEKYSRDENLCPYELSKKLVPHARLVTAPYAFFFHPHIRRSLLQWMGVGPERVDLVIDEAHNLPNHLRELTTVALPQESVRRARAEIAERGDFQLPDGPSASRFFDIVAAGVEELIHALVREEDAVLPPSVFEDALLTALGGTSHRLDTWLGALATWGENLREERRRERHLPRSWVHTVALTLLSWPQLDAPTYVKVATRVPRPALEAFALDASGPAKPILDCHLSVHLSGTLAPLEEYRDSLGLGPTARLLDVPSFFPPENRKFLYDPSVTTRFEEIRNDPRAIQRLADRLVEVLETLPVKTAVFFPSFDLLQKVLEAGLQSQLPGNVFIEYSRVPMGDLWRSIEGWKKDPEGTVLLGVAGGRLSEGIDYPDEELEAVVMVGIPYPKPTAKRDALRSFLDATTGKGWEYTVEAPAQRAILQACGRMIRSENDRGIAIVLDRRATSFAKALPGLAPVGDLAATTRGFYGRRARWSRSATPAPGAARALREPEPDPQNG
;
A
#
# COMPACT_ATOMS: atom_id res chain seq x y z
N MET A 1 -19.90 -9.01 7.09
CA MET A 1 -21.14 -9.83 7.25
C MET A 1 -22.21 -9.50 6.21
N ALA A 2 -22.74 -8.29 6.12
CA ALA A 2 -23.88 -7.97 5.23
C ALA A 2 -23.68 -8.31 3.75
N THR A 3 -22.46 -8.20 3.24
CA THR A 3 -22.12 -8.54 1.85
C THR A 3 -21.72 -9.99 1.70
N LEU A 4 -20.93 -10.53 2.64
CA LEU A 4 -20.34 -11.85 2.51
C LEU A 4 -21.38 -12.98 2.68
N ALA A 5 -22.35 -12.83 3.58
CA ALA A 5 -23.36 -13.86 3.84
C ALA A 5 -24.23 -14.18 2.60
N PRO A 6 -24.87 -13.19 1.94
CA PRO A 6 -25.67 -13.47 0.74
C PRO A 6 -24.82 -13.95 -0.43
N LEU A 7 -23.57 -13.49 -0.56
CA LEU A 7 -22.67 -13.97 -1.60
C LEU A 7 -22.24 -15.42 -1.40
N LEU A 8 -21.96 -15.83 -0.15
CA LEU A 8 -21.64 -17.24 0.17
C LEU A 8 -22.84 -18.13 -0.10
N GLU A 9 -24.04 -17.73 0.27
CA GLU A 9 -25.26 -18.47 -0.02
C GLU A 9 -25.47 -18.62 -1.55
N HIS A 10 -25.30 -17.51 -2.29
CA HIS A 10 -25.38 -17.50 -3.75
C HIS A 10 -24.33 -18.44 -4.38
N ALA A 11 -23.07 -18.29 -4.00
CA ALA A 11 -21.96 -19.08 -4.54
C ALA A 11 -22.14 -20.58 -4.29
N VAL A 12 -22.69 -20.97 -3.14
CA VAL A 12 -23.00 -22.38 -2.83
C VAL A 12 -24.13 -22.89 -3.73
N LYS A 13 -25.19 -22.09 -3.98
CA LYS A 13 -26.35 -22.50 -4.79
C LYS A 13 -26.03 -22.53 -6.29
N ALA A 14 -25.31 -21.52 -6.80
CA ALA A 14 -24.99 -21.34 -8.21
C ALA A 14 -23.70 -22.05 -8.65
N ASP A 15 -22.99 -22.68 -7.74
CA ASP A 15 -21.66 -23.27 -7.94
C ASP A 15 -20.61 -22.25 -8.44
N HIS A 16 -20.68 -21.01 -7.95
CA HIS A 16 -19.70 -19.96 -8.17
C HIS A 16 -18.56 -20.01 -7.15
N ARG A 17 -17.52 -19.21 -7.40
CA ARG A 17 -16.40 -18.98 -6.50
C ARG A 17 -16.36 -17.50 -6.14
N ILE A 18 -16.24 -17.20 -4.86
CA ILE A 18 -16.00 -15.82 -4.41
C ILE A 18 -14.51 -15.57 -4.40
N LEU A 19 -14.08 -14.54 -5.11
CA LEU A 19 -12.73 -13.99 -5.00
C LEU A 19 -12.82 -12.66 -4.25
N TYR A 20 -12.35 -12.65 -3.00
CA TYR A 20 -12.39 -11.49 -2.13
C TYR A 20 -11.01 -10.83 -2.07
N LEU A 21 -10.86 -9.69 -2.70
CA LEU A 21 -9.60 -8.97 -2.79
C LEU A 21 -9.43 -8.03 -1.61
N VAL A 22 -8.29 -8.14 -0.93
CA VAL A 22 -7.91 -7.34 0.24
C VAL A 22 -6.60 -6.62 0.02
N ARG A 23 -6.40 -5.51 0.73
CA ARG A 23 -5.14 -4.74 0.69
C ARG A 23 -4.15 -5.20 1.76
N THR A 24 -4.65 -5.58 2.94
CA THR A 24 -3.83 -5.89 4.12
C THR A 24 -4.11 -7.28 4.68
N HIS A 25 -3.15 -7.81 5.43
CA HIS A 25 -3.29 -9.09 6.10
C HIS A 25 -4.38 -9.06 7.20
N SER A 26 -4.54 -7.94 7.90
CA SER A 26 -5.60 -7.80 8.91
C SER A 26 -7.00 -7.87 8.30
N GLN A 27 -7.21 -7.31 7.10
CA GLN A 27 -8.47 -7.48 6.36
C GLN A 27 -8.71 -8.94 5.97
N GLU A 28 -7.67 -9.64 5.51
CA GLU A 28 -7.77 -11.09 5.21
C GLU A 28 -8.23 -11.88 6.44
N VAL A 29 -7.62 -11.63 7.61
CA VAL A 29 -8.00 -12.29 8.87
C VAL A 29 -9.46 -11.99 9.21
N GLN A 30 -9.90 -10.74 9.08
CA GLN A 30 -11.27 -10.34 9.37
C GLN A 30 -12.27 -11.04 8.45
N VAL A 31 -12.03 -11.06 7.14
CA VAL A 31 -12.92 -11.72 6.17
C VAL A 31 -13.04 -13.22 6.45
N LEU A 32 -11.94 -13.89 6.75
CA LEU A 32 -11.96 -15.33 7.06
C LEU A 32 -12.61 -15.62 8.42
N HIS A 33 -12.46 -14.73 9.39
CA HIS A 33 -13.17 -14.82 10.66
C HIS A 33 -14.70 -14.69 10.47
N GLU A 34 -15.14 -13.73 9.67
CA GLU A 34 -16.54 -13.56 9.29
C GLU A 34 -17.08 -14.78 8.51
N ALA A 35 -16.28 -15.30 7.56
CA ALA A 35 -16.64 -16.49 6.80
C ALA A 35 -16.82 -17.71 7.71
N ARG A 36 -15.96 -17.88 8.73
CA ARG A 36 -16.08 -18.94 9.76
C ARG A 36 -17.40 -18.82 10.52
N ALA A 37 -17.76 -17.60 10.97
CA ALA A 37 -19.01 -17.37 11.69
C ALA A 37 -20.25 -17.62 10.84
N ILE A 38 -20.19 -17.30 9.53
CA ILE A 38 -21.29 -17.53 8.59
C ILE A 38 -21.41 -19.03 8.27
N ALA A 39 -20.29 -19.72 8.02
CA ALA A 39 -20.25 -21.13 7.62
C ALA A 39 -20.94 -22.05 8.66
N HIS A 40 -20.84 -21.74 9.95
CA HIS A 40 -21.54 -22.46 11.01
C HIS A 40 -23.07 -22.39 10.92
N ARG A 41 -23.61 -21.49 10.09
CA ARG A 41 -25.06 -21.28 9.88
C ARG A 41 -25.54 -21.77 8.51
N LEU A 42 -24.62 -22.24 7.66
CA LEU A 42 -24.95 -22.77 6.35
C LEU A 42 -25.20 -24.28 6.43
N ASP A 43 -26.17 -24.76 5.66
CA ASP A 43 -26.51 -26.20 5.59
C ASP A 43 -25.45 -27.06 4.87
N ARG A 44 -24.47 -26.44 4.25
CA ARG A 44 -23.41 -27.10 3.49
C ARG A 44 -22.03 -26.66 3.95
N PRO A 45 -21.04 -27.57 4.00
CA PRO A 45 -19.68 -27.21 4.34
C PRO A 45 -19.09 -26.24 3.30
N VAL A 46 -18.37 -25.24 3.78
CA VAL A 46 -17.70 -24.22 2.97
C VAL A 46 -16.22 -24.24 3.31
N LEU A 47 -15.37 -24.30 2.30
CA LEU A 47 -13.93 -24.07 2.45
C LEU A 47 -13.61 -22.62 2.06
N ALA A 48 -12.89 -21.91 2.94
CA ALA A 48 -12.34 -20.59 2.67
C ALA A 48 -10.81 -20.61 2.83
N ILE A 49 -10.09 -20.03 1.87
CA ILE A 49 -8.62 -20.06 1.83
C ILE A 49 -8.08 -18.66 1.54
N GLY A 50 -7.06 -18.25 2.34
CA GLY A 50 -6.28 -17.06 2.10
C GLY A 50 -5.04 -17.33 1.25
N LEU A 51 -4.91 -16.60 0.12
CA LEU A 51 -3.73 -16.63 -0.73
C LEU A 51 -2.81 -15.47 -0.41
N GLN A 52 -1.52 -15.74 -0.26
CA GLN A 52 -0.48 -14.74 -0.12
C GLN A 52 0.69 -15.05 -1.06
N GLY A 53 1.51 -14.03 -1.35
CA GLY A 53 2.68 -14.21 -2.20
C GLY A 53 3.73 -15.16 -1.61
N ARG A 54 4.47 -15.84 -2.47
CA ARG A 54 5.54 -16.78 -2.07
C ARG A 54 6.54 -16.19 -1.10
N ALA A 55 6.97 -14.95 -1.34
CA ALA A 55 7.96 -14.27 -0.50
C ALA A 55 7.56 -14.20 0.99
N ARG A 56 6.25 -14.19 1.29
CA ARG A 56 5.74 -14.14 2.68
C ARG A 56 5.45 -15.52 3.28
N ARG A 57 5.38 -16.56 2.45
CA ARG A 57 4.93 -17.90 2.85
C ARG A 57 6.00 -18.98 2.63
N CYS A 58 7.23 -18.63 2.29
CA CYS A 58 8.28 -19.61 2.00
C CYS A 58 9.16 -19.84 3.22
N PHE A 59 8.92 -20.90 3.99
CA PHE A 59 9.76 -21.27 5.13
C PHE A 59 11.19 -21.64 4.74
N LEU A 60 11.40 -22.18 3.53
CA LEU A 60 12.73 -22.53 3.05
C LEU A 60 13.65 -21.32 2.87
N LEU A 61 13.06 -20.18 2.46
CA LEU A 61 13.83 -18.98 2.10
C LEU A 61 13.80 -17.87 3.17
N GLU A 62 13.20 -18.14 4.34
CA GLU A 62 13.12 -17.16 5.44
C GLU A 62 14.52 -16.67 5.87
N ASN A 63 15.50 -17.58 5.91
CA ASN A 63 16.85 -17.33 6.38
C ASN A 63 17.89 -17.19 5.25
N VAL A 64 17.45 -16.89 4.03
CA VAL A 64 18.33 -16.69 2.87
C VAL A 64 18.47 -15.20 2.60
N ALA A 65 19.65 -14.62 2.88
CA ALA A 65 19.91 -13.19 2.68
C ALA A 65 19.78 -12.75 1.23
N GLU A 66 20.25 -13.57 0.28
CA GLU A 66 20.25 -13.26 -1.15
C GLU A 66 18.86 -12.99 -1.71
N VAL A 67 17.78 -13.56 -1.12
CA VAL A 67 16.40 -13.35 -1.60
C VAL A 67 15.75 -12.10 -1.03
N LYS A 68 16.38 -11.38 -0.11
CA LYS A 68 15.87 -10.10 0.39
C LYS A 68 15.73 -9.11 -0.78
N GLY A 69 14.51 -8.58 -0.97
CA GLY A 69 14.20 -7.69 -2.09
C GLY A 69 14.10 -8.38 -3.47
N ALA A 70 13.97 -9.71 -3.50
CA ALA A 70 13.68 -10.43 -4.73
C ALA A 70 12.26 -10.15 -5.22
N THR A 71 12.10 -10.06 -6.54
CA THR A 71 10.80 -9.89 -7.17
C THR A 71 9.97 -11.17 -7.10
N ALA A 72 8.65 -11.06 -7.32
CA ALA A 72 7.77 -12.23 -7.37
C ALA A 72 8.16 -13.22 -8.48
N GLU A 73 8.73 -12.73 -9.60
CA GLU A 73 9.23 -13.57 -10.70
C GLU A 73 10.47 -14.34 -10.28
N GLU A 74 11.46 -13.67 -9.66
CA GLU A 74 12.69 -14.30 -9.17
C GLU A 74 12.40 -15.39 -8.14
N HIS A 75 11.54 -15.08 -7.14
CA HIS A 75 11.05 -16.11 -6.21
C HIS A 75 10.32 -17.25 -6.91
N GLY A 76 9.55 -16.92 -7.96
CA GLY A 76 8.84 -17.91 -8.77
C GLY A 76 9.78 -18.89 -9.47
N LYS A 77 10.85 -18.39 -10.07
CA LYS A 77 11.87 -19.22 -10.77
C LYS A 77 12.61 -20.09 -9.78
N LEU A 78 13.11 -19.53 -8.66
CA LEU A 78 13.74 -20.32 -7.59
C LEU A 78 12.85 -21.45 -7.08
N CYS A 79 11.60 -21.15 -6.76
CA CYS A 79 10.65 -22.14 -6.28
C CYS A 79 10.41 -23.24 -7.32
N ALA A 80 10.27 -22.88 -8.61
CA ALA A 80 10.09 -23.86 -9.69
C ALA A 80 11.28 -24.81 -9.82
N ASP A 81 12.51 -24.31 -9.66
CA ASP A 81 13.71 -25.15 -9.70
C ASP A 81 13.78 -26.12 -8.52
N ARG A 82 13.52 -25.62 -7.30
CA ARG A 82 13.48 -26.46 -6.10
C ARG A 82 12.38 -27.55 -6.18
N LYS A 83 11.24 -27.22 -6.76
CA LYS A 83 10.16 -28.20 -6.99
C LYS A 83 10.59 -29.29 -7.96
N ARG A 84 11.22 -28.92 -9.08
CA ARG A 84 11.74 -29.91 -10.04
C ARG A 84 12.81 -30.83 -9.41
N ALA A 85 13.71 -30.26 -8.62
CA ALA A 85 14.69 -31.04 -7.88
C ALA A 85 14.00 -32.00 -6.90
N THR A 86 12.99 -31.55 -6.18
CA THR A 86 12.19 -32.38 -5.27
C THR A 86 11.48 -33.52 -5.99
N GLU A 87 10.86 -33.26 -7.13
CA GLU A 87 10.16 -34.25 -7.94
C GLU A 87 11.11 -35.35 -8.43
N ARG A 88 12.31 -34.98 -8.90
CA ARG A 88 13.36 -35.95 -9.26
C ARG A 88 13.85 -36.78 -8.08
N ALA A 89 14.00 -36.16 -6.90
CA ALA A 89 14.39 -36.88 -5.70
C ALA A 89 13.33 -37.91 -5.26
N ILE A 90 12.06 -37.56 -5.35
CA ILE A 90 10.96 -38.50 -5.05
C ILE A 90 10.92 -39.65 -6.05
N GLN A 91 11.28 -39.42 -7.30
CA GLN A 91 11.38 -40.48 -8.34
C GLN A 91 12.63 -41.37 -8.18
N GLY A 92 13.49 -41.07 -7.21
CA GLY A 92 14.72 -41.82 -6.94
C GLY A 92 15.91 -41.47 -7.84
N GLU A 93 15.83 -40.36 -8.60
CA GLU A 93 16.90 -39.90 -9.51
C GLU A 93 18.00 -39.16 -8.75
N ALA A 94 17.69 -38.57 -7.57
CA ALA A 94 18.64 -37.83 -6.74
C ALA A 94 18.20 -37.85 -5.27
N PRO A 95 19.12 -37.72 -4.29
CA PRO A 95 18.73 -37.60 -2.88
C PRO A 95 18.06 -36.23 -2.61
N LEU A 96 17.04 -36.21 -1.76
CA LEU A 96 16.49 -34.95 -1.22
C LEU A 96 17.40 -34.47 -0.07
N VAL A 97 18.12 -33.40 -0.28
CA VAL A 97 18.98 -32.80 0.74
C VAL A 97 18.12 -31.95 1.68
N PRO A 98 18.07 -32.25 2.99
CA PRO A 98 17.39 -31.40 3.94
C PRO A 98 18.11 -30.04 4.07
N PRO A 99 17.40 -28.96 4.39
CA PRO A 99 18.06 -27.69 4.68
C PRO A 99 19.01 -27.85 5.88
N PRO A 100 20.15 -27.14 5.90
CA PRO A 100 21.09 -27.20 7.00
C PRO A 100 20.43 -26.77 8.32
N GLU A 101 20.77 -27.43 9.42
CA GLU A 101 20.40 -26.98 10.77
C GLU A 101 21.17 -25.69 11.08
N LEU A 102 20.43 -24.61 11.39
CA LEU A 102 21.01 -23.32 11.69
C LEU A 102 21.02 -23.06 13.19
N PRO A 103 22.09 -22.43 13.72
CA PRO A 103 22.03 -21.77 15.00
C PRO A 103 21.00 -20.61 14.95
N GLU A 104 20.49 -20.18 16.11
CA GLU A 104 19.58 -19.02 16.17
C GLU A 104 20.19 -17.81 15.45
N GLY A 105 19.46 -17.25 14.46
CA GLY A 105 19.91 -16.12 13.65
C GLY A 105 20.88 -16.45 12.53
N GLY A 106 21.17 -17.72 12.24
CA GLY A 106 22.02 -18.14 11.12
C GLY A 106 21.38 -17.89 9.76
N GLU A 107 22.20 -17.60 8.74
CA GLU A 107 21.79 -17.46 7.35
C GLU A 107 22.13 -18.72 6.56
N ILE A 108 21.27 -19.07 5.60
CA ILE A 108 21.47 -20.21 4.67
C ILE A 108 22.03 -19.65 3.37
N ASP A 109 23.09 -20.29 2.85
CA ASP A 109 23.51 -20.04 1.47
C ASP A 109 22.50 -20.71 0.51
N LEU A 110 22.08 -19.98 -0.51
CA LEU A 110 21.10 -20.48 -1.47
C LEU A 110 21.63 -21.70 -2.25
N THR A 111 22.95 -21.80 -2.42
CA THR A 111 23.63 -22.91 -3.09
C THR A 111 23.56 -24.23 -2.31
N ASP A 112 23.41 -24.18 -0.98
CA ASP A 112 23.28 -25.34 -0.12
C ASP A 112 21.89 -25.98 -0.21
N LEU A 113 20.92 -25.28 -0.83
CA LEU A 113 19.56 -25.76 -0.96
C LEU A 113 19.38 -26.55 -2.26
N ASP A 114 19.01 -27.84 -2.15
CA ASP A 114 18.59 -28.67 -3.27
C ASP A 114 17.25 -29.32 -2.99
N GLY A 115 16.26 -29.01 -3.84
CA GLY A 115 14.88 -29.40 -3.58
C GLY A 115 14.19 -28.55 -2.50
N CYS A 116 13.02 -29.01 -2.09
CA CYS A 116 12.20 -28.36 -1.05
C CYS A 116 11.48 -29.42 -0.22
N PRO A 117 11.90 -29.70 1.03
CA PRO A 117 11.29 -30.71 1.89
C PRO A 117 9.83 -30.37 2.23
N TYR A 118 9.50 -29.08 2.40
CA TYR A 118 8.12 -28.63 2.63
C TYR A 118 7.18 -28.94 1.45
N TYR A 119 7.69 -28.85 0.21
CA TYR A 119 6.93 -29.23 -0.98
C TYR A 119 6.81 -30.76 -1.10
N ALA A 120 7.87 -31.49 -0.81
CA ALA A 120 7.83 -32.96 -0.78
C ALA A 120 6.73 -33.45 0.16
N ARG A 121 6.61 -32.83 1.33
CA ARG A 121 5.57 -33.18 2.30
C ARG A 121 4.15 -32.90 1.79
N VAL A 122 3.95 -31.78 1.06
CA VAL A 122 2.65 -31.48 0.41
C VAL A 122 2.25 -32.53 -0.60
N LEU A 123 3.20 -33.12 -1.34
CA LEU A 123 2.93 -34.17 -2.32
C LEU A 123 2.48 -35.48 -1.65
N GLN A 124 2.86 -35.71 -0.39
CA GLN A 124 2.55 -36.89 0.39
C GLN A 124 1.32 -36.75 1.32
N THR A 125 0.73 -35.55 1.35
CA THR A 125 -0.38 -35.24 2.26
C THR A 125 -1.69 -35.82 1.74
N ASP A 126 -2.48 -36.42 2.63
CA ASP A 126 -3.87 -36.76 2.38
C ASP A 126 -4.69 -35.45 2.24
N LEU A 127 -4.94 -35.07 0.99
CA LEU A 127 -5.62 -33.83 0.68
C LEU A 127 -7.11 -33.89 1.03
N ASP A 128 -7.76 -35.03 0.84
CA ASP A 128 -9.20 -35.18 1.08
C ASP A 128 -9.53 -35.05 2.56
N GLY A 129 -8.80 -35.75 3.42
CA GLY A 129 -8.93 -35.62 4.87
C GLY A 129 -8.62 -34.20 5.38
N LEU A 130 -7.69 -33.53 4.71
CA LEU A 130 -7.36 -32.13 5.06
C LEU A 130 -8.46 -31.13 4.63
N ILE A 131 -9.08 -31.37 3.47
CA ILE A 131 -10.23 -30.56 3.00
C ILE A 131 -11.38 -30.68 3.98
N GLU A 132 -11.77 -31.91 4.37
CA GLU A 132 -12.84 -32.16 5.35
C GLU A 132 -12.56 -31.45 6.69
N ARG A 133 -11.32 -31.56 7.18
CA ARG A 133 -10.88 -30.88 8.41
C ARG A 133 -11.00 -29.35 8.31
N PHE A 134 -10.59 -28.77 7.18
CA PHE A 134 -10.60 -27.32 7.00
C PHE A 134 -11.99 -26.77 6.66
N GLN A 135 -12.85 -27.56 6.03
CA GLN A 135 -14.28 -27.21 5.89
C GLN A 135 -14.97 -27.11 7.25
N THR A 136 -14.57 -27.95 8.21
CA THR A 136 -15.14 -27.93 9.57
C THR A 136 -14.56 -26.77 10.41
N LYS A 137 -13.24 -26.50 10.31
CA LYS A 137 -12.56 -25.56 11.21
C LYS A 137 -12.39 -24.16 10.61
N LEU A 138 -12.36 -24.03 9.27
CA LEU A 138 -12.05 -22.79 8.54
C LEU A 138 -10.87 -22.03 9.17
N PRO A 139 -9.61 -22.49 8.97
CA PRO A 139 -8.46 -21.94 9.67
C PRO A 139 -8.22 -20.48 9.27
N LEU A 140 -7.95 -19.62 10.26
CA LEU A 140 -7.46 -18.27 10.03
C LEU A 140 -6.01 -18.32 9.51
N PRO A 141 -5.50 -17.25 8.88
CA PRO A 141 -4.17 -17.23 8.27
C PRO A 141 -3.04 -17.69 9.20
N HIS A 142 -3.04 -17.24 10.45
CA HIS A 142 -2.03 -17.64 11.45
C HIS A 142 -2.19 -19.11 11.91
N GLU A 143 -3.43 -19.60 12.00
CA GLU A 143 -3.70 -21.02 12.32
C GLU A 143 -3.26 -21.94 11.17
N PHE A 144 -3.51 -21.51 9.92
CA PHE A 144 -3.08 -22.20 8.72
C PHE A 144 -1.55 -22.23 8.61
N GLU A 145 -0.89 -21.12 8.89
CA GLU A 145 0.58 -21.02 8.89
C GLU A 145 1.19 -21.90 9.99
N LYS A 146 0.65 -21.83 11.21
CA LYS A 146 1.08 -22.67 12.32
C LYS A 146 0.92 -24.15 11.99
N TYR A 147 -0.26 -24.54 11.48
CA TYR A 147 -0.48 -25.93 11.03
C TYR A 147 0.54 -26.36 9.97
N SER A 148 0.79 -25.49 8.99
CA SER A 148 1.77 -25.80 7.93
C SER A 148 3.18 -25.96 8.49
N ARG A 149 3.56 -25.17 9.49
CA ARG A 149 4.88 -25.26 10.15
C ARG A 149 5.00 -26.52 10.99
N ASP A 150 3.99 -26.81 11.80
CA ASP A 150 3.96 -27.99 12.68
C ASP A 150 4.02 -29.32 11.86
N GLU A 151 3.41 -29.35 10.67
CA GLU A 151 3.39 -30.51 9.77
C GLU A 151 4.48 -30.48 8.69
N ASN A 152 5.37 -29.49 8.71
CA ASN A 152 6.42 -29.27 7.71
C ASN A 152 5.88 -29.15 6.26
N LEU A 153 4.74 -28.50 6.07
CA LEU A 153 4.09 -28.30 4.77
C LEU A 153 4.43 -26.93 4.18
N CYS A 154 4.61 -26.85 2.87
CA CYS A 154 4.70 -25.57 2.18
C CYS A 154 3.33 -24.86 2.18
N PRO A 155 3.11 -23.76 2.91
CA PRO A 155 1.80 -23.13 3.01
C PRO A 155 1.33 -22.55 1.68
N TYR A 156 2.25 -22.09 0.82
CA TYR A 156 1.92 -21.57 -0.52
C TYR A 156 1.40 -22.68 -1.46
N GLU A 157 2.10 -23.80 -1.57
CA GLU A 157 1.70 -24.89 -2.45
C GLU A 157 0.48 -25.65 -1.87
N LEU A 158 0.36 -25.74 -0.55
CA LEU A 158 -0.83 -26.27 0.10
C LEU A 158 -2.07 -25.42 -0.20
N SER A 159 -1.97 -24.09 -0.05
CA SER A 159 -3.08 -23.19 -0.43
C SER A 159 -3.52 -23.41 -1.88
N LYS A 160 -2.58 -23.56 -2.83
CA LYS A 160 -2.90 -23.82 -4.24
C LYS A 160 -3.64 -25.14 -4.45
N LYS A 161 -3.31 -26.18 -3.67
CA LYS A 161 -3.99 -27.47 -3.73
C LYS A 161 -5.41 -27.40 -3.17
N LEU A 162 -5.67 -26.50 -2.22
CA LEU A 162 -6.96 -26.32 -1.58
C LEU A 162 -7.91 -25.38 -2.34
N VAL A 163 -7.35 -24.42 -3.08
CA VAL A 163 -8.13 -23.41 -3.84
C VAL A 163 -9.20 -24.00 -4.76
N PRO A 164 -8.98 -25.11 -5.52
CA PRO A 164 -10.03 -25.71 -6.36
C PRO A 164 -11.28 -26.14 -5.59
N HIS A 165 -11.13 -26.41 -4.30
CA HIS A 165 -12.20 -26.89 -3.41
C HIS A 165 -12.82 -25.74 -2.59
N ALA A 166 -12.22 -24.53 -2.63
CA ALA A 166 -12.69 -23.39 -1.86
C ALA A 166 -13.87 -22.67 -2.53
N ARG A 167 -14.85 -22.27 -1.74
CA ARG A 167 -15.93 -21.38 -2.17
C ARG A 167 -15.56 -19.91 -2.03
N LEU A 168 -14.72 -19.59 -1.04
CA LEU A 168 -14.17 -18.27 -0.81
C LEU A 168 -12.64 -18.33 -0.89
N VAL A 169 -12.08 -17.51 -1.74
CA VAL A 169 -10.64 -17.26 -1.84
C VAL A 169 -10.38 -15.81 -1.53
N THR A 170 -9.58 -15.52 -0.49
CA THR A 170 -9.08 -14.17 -0.25
C THR A 170 -7.70 -14.01 -0.87
N ALA A 171 -7.41 -12.85 -1.47
CA ALA A 171 -6.12 -12.58 -2.09
C ALA A 171 -5.81 -11.07 -2.15
N PRO A 172 -4.52 -10.67 -2.19
CA PRO A 172 -4.15 -9.29 -2.52
C PRO A 172 -4.58 -8.87 -3.93
N TYR A 173 -4.82 -7.58 -4.16
CA TYR A 173 -5.21 -7.02 -5.46
C TYR A 173 -4.34 -7.51 -6.63
N ALA A 174 -3.03 -7.61 -6.43
CA ALA A 174 -2.09 -8.05 -7.46
C ALA A 174 -2.40 -9.45 -8.02
N PHE A 175 -3.06 -10.34 -7.26
CA PHE A 175 -3.43 -11.66 -7.76
C PHE A 175 -4.44 -11.61 -8.90
N PHE A 176 -5.33 -10.64 -8.89
CA PHE A 176 -6.33 -10.49 -9.94
C PHE A 176 -5.91 -9.50 -11.02
N PHE A 177 -5.26 -8.39 -10.67
CA PHE A 177 -4.96 -7.32 -11.63
C PHE A 177 -3.66 -7.53 -12.40
N HIS A 178 -2.69 -8.32 -11.90
CA HIS A 178 -1.51 -8.68 -12.67
C HIS A 178 -1.85 -9.79 -13.68
N PRO A 179 -1.72 -9.59 -15.01
CA PRO A 179 -2.25 -10.50 -16.02
C PRO A 179 -1.78 -11.96 -15.90
N HIS A 180 -0.48 -12.16 -15.66
CA HIS A 180 0.09 -13.51 -15.52
C HIS A 180 -0.34 -14.19 -14.23
N ILE A 181 -0.46 -13.44 -13.13
CA ILE A 181 -0.89 -14.01 -11.83
C ILE A 181 -2.38 -14.35 -11.90
N ARG A 182 -3.21 -13.47 -12.49
CA ARG A 182 -4.65 -13.73 -12.70
C ARG A 182 -4.90 -15.01 -13.47
N ARG A 183 -4.17 -15.22 -14.58
CA ARG A 183 -4.31 -16.46 -15.37
C ARG A 183 -4.05 -17.70 -14.52
N SER A 184 -2.98 -17.68 -13.73
CA SER A 184 -2.64 -18.77 -12.82
C SER A 184 -3.69 -18.95 -11.72
N LEU A 185 -4.18 -17.85 -11.13
CA LEU A 185 -5.21 -17.88 -10.09
C LEU A 185 -6.50 -18.54 -10.58
N LEU A 186 -7.03 -18.11 -11.73
CA LEU A 186 -8.24 -18.69 -12.30
C LEU A 186 -8.06 -20.18 -12.65
N GLN A 187 -6.87 -20.54 -13.15
CA GLN A 187 -6.53 -21.94 -13.38
C GLN A 187 -6.51 -22.76 -12.06
N TRP A 188 -5.98 -22.20 -10.96
CA TRP A 188 -6.03 -22.87 -9.65
C TRP A 188 -7.44 -22.95 -9.09
N MET A 189 -8.27 -21.93 -9.30
CA MET A 189 -9.67 -21.95 -8.89
C MET A 189 -10.53 -22.94 -9.72
N GLY A 190 -10.04 -23.36 -10.89
CA GLY A 190 -10.73 -24.31 -11.77
C GLY A 190 -12.01 -23.73 -12.39
N VAL A 191 -12.12 -22.39 -12.51
CA VAL A 191 -13.28 -21.72 -13.08
C VAL A 191 -12.85 -20.58 -13.99
N GLY A 192 -13.69 -20.26 -14.98
CA GLY A 192 -13.54 -19.03 -15.75
C GLY A 192 -14.06 -17.80 -14.99
N PRO A 193 -13.70 -16.60 -15.44
CA PRO A 193 -14.11 -15.35 -14.79
C PRO A 193 -15.64 -15.21 -14.67
N GLU A 194 -16.39 -15.74 -15.63
CA GLU A 194 -17.86 -15.73 -15.65
C GLU A 194 -18.51 -16.52 -14.49
N ARG A 195 -17.73 -17.27 -13.72
CA ARG A 195 -18.17 -17.99 -12.51
C ARG A 195 -17.50 -17.45 -11.24
N VAL A 196 -16.88 -16.27 -11.33
CA VAL A 196 -16.26 -15.58 -10.21
C VAL A 196 -17.17 -14.45 -9.75
N ASP A 197 -17.54 -14.47 -8.48
CA ASP A 197 -18.14 -13.36 -7.75
C ASP A 197 -17.02 -12.57 -7.11
N LEU A 198 -16.66 -11.43 -7.71
CA LEU A 198 -15.51 -10.62 -7.30
C LEU A 198 -15.94 -9.62 -6.22
N VAL A 199 -15.22 -9.60 -5.09
CA VAL A 199 -15.37 -8.57 -4.05
C VAL A 199 -14.05 -7.82 -3.91
N ILE A 200 -14.13 -6.50 -3.90
CA ILE A 200 -12.97 -5.61 -3.74
C ILE A 200 -13.19 -4.77 -2.47
N ASP A 201 -12.41 -5.06 -1.45
CA ASP A 201 -12.46 -4.35 -0.17
C ASP A 201 -11.52 -3.15 -0.17
N GLU A 202 -11.87 -2.12 0.60
CA GLU A 202 -11.18 -0.82 0.58
C GLU A 202 -10.94 -0.31 -0.85
N ALA A 203 -12.00 -0.45 -1.65
CA ALA A 203 -11.98 -0.24 -3.09
C ALA A 203 -11.51 1.16 -3.51
N HIS A 204 -11.64 2.17 -2.64
CA HIS A 204 -11.14 3.53 -2.89
C HIS A 204 -9.63 3.57 -3.25
N ASN A 205 -8.86 2.54 -2.87
CA ASN A 205 -7.43 2.43 -3.20
C ASN A 205 -7.17 1.86 -4.60
N LEU A 206 -8.16 1.20 -5.21
CA LEU A 206 -7.95 0.44 -6.44
C LEU A 206 -7.47 1.30 -7.63
N PRO A 207 -8.04 2.50 -7.91
CA PRO A 207 -7.57 3.31 -9.02
C PRO A 207 -6.08 3.64 -8.95
N ASN A 208 -5.58 4.02 -7.77
CA ASN A 208 -4.16 4.31 -7.58
C ASN A 208 -3.31 3.04 -7.68
N HIS A 209 -3.75 1.94 -7.07
CA HIS A 209 -3.04 0.66 -7.19
C HIS A 209 -2.88 0.20 -8.64
N LEU A 210 -3.90 0.39 -9.48
CA LEU A 210 -3.82 0.02 -10.91
C LEU A 210 -2.86 0.92 -11.69
N ARG A 211 -2.81 2.23 -11.38
CA ARG A 211 -1.81 3.14 -11.96
C ARG A 211 -0.39 2.74 -11.54
N GLU A 212 -0.17 2.46 -10.26
CA GLU A 212 1.12 1.99 -9.75
C GLU A 212 1.55 0.67 -10.41
N LEU A 213 0.62 -0.27 -10.57
CA LEU A 213 0.88 -1.59 -11.19
C LEU A 213 1.34 -1.48 -12.65
N THR A 214 0.88 -0.46 -13.36
CA THR A 214 1.21 -0.24 -14.78
C THR A 214 2.27 0.84 -15.02
N THR A 215 2.66 1.58 -13.99
CA THR A 215 3.77 2.53 -14.04
C THR A 215 5.09 1.80 -14.22
N VAL A 216 5.91 2.28 -15.16
CA VAL A 216 7.23 1.74 -15.43
C VAL A 216 8.28 2.73 -14.93
N ALA A 217 9.23 2.25 -14.13
CA ALA A 217 10.28 3.08 -13.56
C ALA A 217 11.68 2.60 -13.97
N LEU A 218 12.56 3.56 -14.21
CA LEU A 218 14.00 3.39 -14.40
C LEU A 218 14.73 4.06 -13.21
N PRO A 219 14.89 3.38 -12.07
CA PRO A 219 15.63 3.91 -10.94
C PRO A 219 17.12 4.09 -11.29
N GLN A 220 17.72 5.20 -10.87
CA GLN A 220 19.15 5.45 -11.04
C GLN A 220 19.98 4.31 -10.44
N GLU A 221 19.57 3.77 -9.32
CA GLU A 221 20.23 2.64 -8.66
C GLU A 221 20.22 1.37 -9.54
N SER A 222 19.15 1.09 -10.27
CA SER A 222 19.09 -0.06 -11.18
C SER A 222 20.10 0.06 -12.32
N VAL A 223 20.29 1.28 -12.84
CA VAL A 223 21.29 1.57 -13.88
C VAL A 223 22.71 1.40 -13.34
N ARG A 224 22.99 1.91 -12.13
CA ARG A 224 24.30 1.72 -11.47
C ARG A 224 24.61 0.25 -11.23
N ARG A 225 23.62 -0.54 -10.78
CA ARG A 225 23.77 -1.99 -10.58
C ARG A 225 24.01 -2.73 -11.89
N ALA A 226 23.33 -2.36 -12.97
CA ALA A 226 23.58 -2.92 -14.30
C ALA A 226 25.02 -2.65 -14.76
N ARG A 227 25.51 -1.43 -14.54
CA ARG A 227 26.90 -1.06 -14.82
C ARG A 227 27.92 -1.88 -13.99
N ALA A 228 27.63 -2.07 -12.70
CA ALA A 228 28.46 -2.88 -11.82
C ALA A 228 28.46 -4.37 -12.24
N GLU A 229 27.31 -4.90 -12.65
CA GLU A 229 27.16 -6.28 -13.15
C GLU A 229 28.04 -6.53 -14.41
N ILE A 230 28.11 -5.56 -15.34
CA ILE A 230 29.00 -5.62 -16.49
C ILE A 230 30.48 -5.59 -16.04
N ALA A 231 30.85 -4.72 -15.08
CA ALA A 231 32.22 -4.64 -14.60
C ALA A 231 32.66 -5.93 -13.90
N GLU A 232 31.77 -6.59 -13.17
CA GLU A 232 32.06 -7.85 -12.48
C GLU A 232 32.20 -9.04 -13.44
N ARG A 233 31.34 -9.10 -14.47
CA ARG A 233 31.27 -10.25 -15.39
C ARG A 233 32.12 -10.11 -16.66
N GLY A 234 32.70 -8.93 -16.89
CA GLY A 234 33.49 -8.58 -18.06
C GLY A 234 32.73 -7.74 -19.08
N ASP A 235 33.40 -6.66 -19.52
CA ASP A 235 32.85 -5.77 -20.53
C ASP A 235 32.87 -6.41 -21.92
N PHE A 236 31.90 -6.06 -22.77
CA PHE A 236 31.79 -6.55 -24.13
C PHE A 236 31.33 -5.46 -25.09
N GLN A 237 31.62 -5.64 -26.38
CA GLN A 237 31.20 -4.71 -27.42
C GLN A 237 29.78 -5.00 -27.87
N LEU A 238 28.96 -3.96 -27.96
CA LEU A 238 27.65 -4.05 -28.57
C LEU A 238 27.77 -4.09 -30.10
N PRO A 239 26.83 -4.70 -30.82
CA PRO A 239 26.89 -4.81 -32.29
C PRO A 239 27.08 -3.46 -32.96
N ASP A 240 28.18 -3.24 -33.65
CA ASP A 240 28.56 -1.98 -34.31
C ASP A 240 28.37 -0.73 -33.42
N GLY A 241 28.65 -0.87 -32.11
CA GLY A 241 28.33 0.15 -31.10
C GLY A 241 29.39 0.30 -30.00
N PRO A 242 29.06 0.99 -28.92
CA PRO A 242 29.94 1.18 -27.77
C PRO A 242 30.13 -0.12 -26.99
N SER A 243 31.07 -0.14 -26.04
CA SER A 243 31.10 -1.19 -25.04
C SER A 243 29.85 -1.10 -24.12
N ALA A 244 29.42 -2.23 -23.55
CA ALA A 244 28.28 -2.29 -22.63
C ALA A 244 28.49 -1.37 -21.41
N SER A 245 29.73 -1.31 -20.89
CA SER A 245 30.11 -0.38 -19.81
C SER A 245 29.83 1.07 -20.20
N ARG A 246 30.31 1.51 -21.36
CA ARG A 246 30.10 2.88 -21.86
C ARG A 246 28.63 3.18 -22.11
N PHE A 247 27.86 2.20 -22.58
CA PHE A 247 26.42 2.35 -22.74
C PHE A 247 25.74 2.70 -21.41
N PHE A 248 26.02 1.93 -20.34
CA PHE A 248 25.43 2.19 -19.03
C PHE A 248 25.96 3.47 -18.38
N ASP A 249 27.23 3.86 -18.61
CA ASP A 249 27.76 5.15 -18.16
C ASP A 249 26.97 6.32 -18.77
N ILE A 250 26.64 6.25 -20.07
CA ILE A 250 25.83 7.25 -20.76
C ILE A 250 24.38 7.27 -20.25
N VAL A 251 23.77 6.08 -20.07
CA VAL A 251 22.39 5.99 -19.50
C VAL A 251 22.36 6.59 -18.09
N ALA A 252 23.34 6.26 -17.24
CA ALA A 252 23.43 6.78 -15.88
C ALA A 252 23.57 8.30 -15.84
N ALA A 253 24.46 8.84 -16.68
CA ALA A 253 24.67 10.29 -16.80
C ALA A 253 23.40 10.99 -17.29
N GLY A 254 22.72 10.45 -18.30
CA GLY A 254 21.46 11.02 -18.81
C GLY A 254 20.34 11.04 -17.78
N VAL A 255 20.18 9.96 -16.99
CA VAL A 255 19.20 9.92 -15.89
C VAL A 255 19.52 10.97 -14.83
N GLU A 256 20.79 11.05 -14.40
CA GLU A 256 21.24 11.98 -13.36
C GLU A 256 21.08 13.45 -13.81
N GLU A 257 21.51 13.76 -15.02
CA GLU A 257 21.41 15.11 -15.59
C GLU A 257 19.96 15.59 -15.68
N LEU A 258 19.04 14.76 -16.17
CA LEU A 258 17.63 15.11 -16.28
C LEU A 258 17.00 15.34 -14.91
N ILE A 259 17.28 14.49 -13.92
CA ILE A 259 16.80 14.67 -12.55
C ILE A 259 17.35 15.97 -11.96
N HIS A 260 18.63 16.26 -12.15
CA HIS A 260 19.26 17.46 -11.60
C HIS A 260 18.76 18.72 -12.28
N ALA A 261 18.60 18.71 -13.60
CA ALA A 261 18.19 19.88 -14.38
C ALA A 261 16.72 20.25 -14.17
N LEU A 262 15.84 19.26 -14.08
CA LEU A 262 14.39 19.47 -14.12
C LEU A 262 13.73 19.47 -12.73
N VAL A 263 14.18 18.59 -11.82
CA VAL A 263 13.48 18.39 -10.54
C VAL A 263 13.90 19.41 -9.50
N ARG A 264 12.98 20.29 -9.12
CA ARG A 264 13.19 21.29 -8.06
C ARG A 264 12.80 20.78 -6.68
N GLU A 265 11.68 20.07 -6.58
CA GLU A 265 11.17 19.54 -5.32
C GLU A 265 11.12 18.00 -5.34
N GLU A 266 10.03 17.41 -5.82
CA GLU A 266 9.81 15.96 -5.82
C GLU A 266 9.92 15.36 -7.20
N ASP A 267 9.22 15.95 -8.18
CA ASP A 267 9.16 15.46 -9.56
C ASP A 267 9.04 16.62 -10.56
N ALA A 268 9.24 16.30 -11.84
CA ALA A 268 9.04 17.21 -12.97
C ALA A 268 8.67 16.40 -14.22
N VAL A 269 7.81 16.99 -15.08
CA VAL A 269 7.50 16.38 -16.38
C VAL A 269 8.74 16.41 -17.28
N LEU A 270 9.04 15.27 -17.91
CA LEU A 270 10.02 15.19 -18.98
C LEU A 270 9.40 15.71 -20.29
N PRO A 271 10.07 16.62 -21.01
CA PRO A 271 9.67 16.92 -22.38
C PRO A 271 9.64 15.64 -23.23
N PRO A 272 8.73 15.56 -24.21
CA PRO A 272 8.67 14.40 -25.11
C PRO A 272 10.02 14.09 -25.74
N SER A 273 10.38 12.81 -25.78
CA SER A 273 11.62 12.27 -26.38
C SER A 273 12.94 12.79 -25.79
N VAL A 274 12.94 13.68 -24.78
CA VAL A 274 14.16 14.32 -24.29
C VAL A 274 15.22 13.31 -23.84
N PHE A 275 14.80 12.25 -23.18
CA PHE A 275 15.72 11.19 -22.72
C PHE A 275 16.24 10.33 -23.88
N GLU A 276 15.36 9.92 -24.77
CA GLU A 276 15.68 9.16 -25.97
C GLU A 276 16.64 9.94 -26.89
N ASP A 277 16.36 11.21 -27.14
CA ASP A 277 17.17 12.10 -27.97
C ASP A 277 18.57 12.33 -27.34
N ALA A 278 18.62 12.50 -26.02
CA ALA A 278 19.89 12.62 -25.29
C ALA A 278 20.74 11.34 -25.42
N LEU A 279 20.11 10.17 -25.26
CA LEU A 279 20.79 8.89 -25.43
C LEU A 279 21.29 8.70 -26.87
N LEU A 280 20.47 8.95 -27.87
CA LEU A 280 20.83 8.81 -29.30
C LEU A 280 21.99 9.74 -29.65
N THR A 281 21.96 10.99 -29.17
CA THR A 281 23.02 11.97 -29.38
C THR A 281 24.34 11.53 -28.76
N ALA A 282 24.31 11.12 -27.48
CA ALA A 282 25.51 10.73 -26.74
C ALA A 282 26.12 9.40 -27.24
N LEU A 283 25.28 8.50 -27.74
CA LEU A 283 25.72 7.21 -28.28
C LEU A 283 26.11 7.29 -29.78
N GLY A 284 25.81 8.39 -30.47
CA GLY A 284 26.03 8.54 -31.91
C GLY A 284 25.23 7.52 -32.74
N GLY A 285 24.03 7.15 -32.28
CA GLY A 285 23.21 6.09 -32.85
C GLY A 285 21.91 6.58 -33.48
N THR A 286 21.18 5.63 -34.05
CA THR A 286 19.79 5.79 -34.51
C THR A 286 18.89 4.95 -33.62
N SER A 287 17.57 5.21 -33.61
CA SER A 287 16.60 4.42 -32.86
C SER A 287 16.73 2.91 -33.17
N HIS A 288 16.92 2.52 -34.41
CA HIS A 288 17.12 1.13 -34.81
C HIS A 288 18.39 0.51 -34.20
N ARG A 289 19.49 1.26 -34.12
CA ARG A 289 20.72 0.80 -33.44
C ARG A 289 20.51 0.66 -31.95
N LEU A 290 19.80 1.60 -31.34
CA LEU A 290 19.49 1.54 -29.91
C LEU A 290 18.69 0.27 -29.58
N ASP A 291 17.65 -0.04 -30.38
CA ASP A 291 16.88 -1.29 -30.21
C ASP A 291 17.74 -2.54 -30.35
N THR A 292 18.70 -2.54 -31.32
CA THR A 292 19.65 -3.64 -31.50
C THR A 292 20.55 -3.81 -30.28
N TRP A 293 21.09 -2.72 -29.72
CA TRP A 293 21.93 -2.75 -28.53
C TRP A 293 21.16 -3.22 -27.29
N LEU A 294 19.94 -2.70 -27.11
CA LEU A 294 19.08 -3.11 -26.00
C LEU A 294 18.67 -4.59 -26.09
N GLY A 295 18.40 -5.08 -27.31
CA GLY A 295 18.15 -6.50 -27.56
C GLY A 295 19.36 -7.39 -27.22
N ALA A 296 20.58 -6.95 -27.57
CA ALA A 296 21.82 -7.65 -27.21
C ALA A 296 22.04 -7.67 -25.70
N LEU A 297 21.83 -6.53 -25.02
CA LEU A 297 21.92 -6.42 -23.55
C LEU A 297 20.87 -7.29 -22.85
N ALA A 298 19.61 -7.28 -23.32
CA ALA A 298 18.56 -8.13 -22.76
C ALA A 298 18.90 -9.61 -22.89
N THR A 299 19.44 -10.03 -24.03
CA THR A 299 19.90 -11.41 -24.28
C THR A 299 21.08 -11.78 -23.37
N TRP A 300 22.07 -10.91 -23.25
CA TRP A 300 23.21 -11.13 -22.36
C TRP A 300 22.75 -11.29 -20.90
N GLY A 301 21.86 -10.40 -20.46
CA GLY A 301 21.33 -10.44 -19.11
C GLY A 301 20.45 -11.67 -18.83
N GLU A 302 19.69 -12.18 -19.83
CA GLU A 302 18.95 -13.43 -19.68
C GLU A 302 19.88 -14.63 -19.58
N ASN A 303 20.98 -14.64 -20.36
CA ASN A 303 22.02 -15.68 -20.24
C ASN A 303 22.64 -15.69 -18.84
N LEU A 304 22.91 -14.52 -18.26
CA LEU A 304 23.40 -14.40 -16.88
C LEU A 304 22.38 -14.91 -15.86
N ARG A 305 21.09 -14.64 -16.06
CA ARG A 305 20.01 -15.17 -15.21
C ARG A 305 19.99 -16.71 -15.23
N GLU A 306 20.16 -17.30 -16.41
CA GLU A 306 20.21 -18.77 -16.56
C GLU A 306 21.50 -19.35 -15.97
N GLU A 307 22.65 -18.69 -16.08
CA GLU A 307 23.92 -19.08 -15.43
C GLU A 307 23.75 -19.10 -13.92
N ARG A 308 23.31 -17.98 -13.31
CA ARG A 308 23.03 -17.87 -11.87
C ARG A 308 22.06 -18.95 -11.39
N ARG A 309 21.05 -19.25 -12.20
CA ARG A 309 20.09 -20.31 -11.90
C ARG A 309 20.71 -21.71 -11.87
N ARG A 310 21.65 -22.00 -12.80
CA ARG A 310 22.41 -23.27 -12.79
C ARG A 310 23.33 -23.36 -11.58
N GLU A 311 23.89 -22.25 -11.16
CA GLU A 311 24.72 -22.11 -9.96
C GLU A 311 23.89 -22.05 -8.67
N ARG A 312 22.56 -22.16 -8.75
CA ARG A 312 21.58 -22.11 -7.64
C ARG A 312 21.46 -20.75 -6.94
N HIS A 313 21.97 -19.68 -7.55
CA HIS A 313 21.79 -18.30 -7.12
C HIS A 313 20.46 -17.70 -7.56
N LEU A 314 20.13 -16.52 -7.00
CA LEU A 314 18.96 -15.76 -7.41
C LEU A 314 19.05 -15.38 -8.90
N PRO A 315 18.08 -15.78 -9.76
CA PRO A 315 18.11 -15.51 -11.21
C PRO A 315 17.80 -14.04 -11.50
N ARG A 316 18.70 -13.15 -11.13
CA ARG A 316 18.60 -11.69 -11.29
C ARG A 316 19.66 -11.19 -12.26
N SER A 317 19.29 -10.27 -13.14
CA SER A 317 20.20 -9.42 -13.90
C SER A 317 19.65 -8.01 -14.00
N TRP A 318 20.40 -7.07 -13.53
CA TRP A 318 20.08 -5.65 -13.63
C TRP A 318 20.20 -5.16 -15.08
N VAL A 319 21.18 -5.70 -15.84
CA VAL A 319 21.34 -5.44 -17.28
C VAL A 319 20.05 -5.82 -18.02
N HIS A 320 19.52 -7.02 -17.77
CA HIS A 320 18.27 -7.48 -18.36
C HIS A 320 17.10 -6.54 -18.02
N THR A 321 16.94 -6.20 -16.74
CA THR A 321 15.85 -5.36 -16.27
C THR A 321 15.89 -3.96 -16.89
N VAL A 322 17.06 -3.33 -16.91
CA VAL A 322 17.22 -1.98 -17.49
C VAL A 322 17.02 -2.02 -19.01
N ALA A 323 17.56 -3.04 -19.71
CA ALA A 323 17.38 -3.18 -21.15
C ALA A 323 15.91 -3.33 -21.54
N LEU A 324 15.15 -4.17 -20.84
CA LEU A 324 13.69 -4.32 -21.10
C LEU A 324 12.91 -3.06 -20.77
N THR A 325 13.28 -2.35 -19.69
CA THR A 325 12.66 -1.06 -19.35
C THR A 325 12.87 -0.05 -20.49
N LEU A 326 14.09 0.07 -21.00
CA LEU A 326 14.42 0.99 -22.09
C LEU A 326 13.75 0.59 -23.42
N LEU A 327 13.63 -0.71 -23.71
CA LEU A 327 12.92 -1.20 -24.90
C LEU A 327 11.41 -0.84 -24.86
N SER A 328 10.79 -0.88 -23.69
CA SER A 328 9.38 -0.52 -23.53
C SER A 328 9.14 1.00 -23.49
N TRP A 329 10.15 1.79 -23.13
CA TRP A 329 10.05 3.21 -22.83
C TRP A 329 9.43 4.08 -23.93
N PRO A 330 9.77 3.91 -25.24
CA PRO A 330 9.18 4.73 -26.30
C PRO A 330 7.69 4.52 -26.51
N GLN A 331 7.14 3.36 -26.08
CA GLN A 331 5.73 3.01 -26.23
C GLN A 331 4.86 3.53 -25.09
N LEU A 332 5.50 3.98 -23.99
CA LEU A 332 4.84 4.48 -22.78
C LEU A 332 4.67 6.01 -22.87
N ASP A 333 3.67 6.46 -23.63
CA ASP A 333 3.48 7.87 -23.94
C ASP A 333 2.00 8.31 -23.83
N ALA A 334 1.76 9.61 -24.05
CA ALA A 334 0.41 10.19 -24.05
C ALA A 334 -0.56 9.44 -25.00
N PRO A 335 -1.85 9.42 -24.67
CA PRO A 335 -2.49 10.10 -23.53
C PRO A 335 -2.51 9.30 -22.23
N THR A 336 -2.10 8.03 -22.23
CA THR A 336 -2.25 7.11 -21.08
C THR A 336 -1.08 7.13 -20.09
N TYR A 337 0.05 7.72 -20.49
CA TYR A 337 1.24 7.88 -19.66
C TYR A 337 1.75 9.31 -19.68
N VAL A 338 2.43 9.70 -18.61
CA VAL A 338 3.29 10.89 -18.55
C VAL A 338 4.68 10.47 -18.11
N LYS A 339 5.70 10.89 -18.85
CA LYS A 339 7.10 10.69 -18.46
C LYS A 339 7.51 11.76 -17.47
N VAL A 340 8.09 11.37 -16.33
CA VAL A 340 8.54 12.27 -15.28
C VAL A 340 9.92 11.89 -14.77
N ALA A 341 10.70 12.89 -14.38
CA ALA A 341 11.87 12.71 -13.54
C ALA A 341 11.43 12.87 -12.09
N THR A 342 11.86 11.98 -11.20
CA THR A 342 11.52 12.02 -9.77
C THR A 342 12.77 11.94 -8.91
N ARG A 343 12.75 12.63 -7.76
CA ARG A 343 13.82 12.60 -6.75
C ARG A 343 13.37 11.85 -5.51
N VAL A 344 12.11 11.89 -5.19
CA VAL A 344 11.51 11.32 -3.98
C VAL A 344 10.46 10.28 -4.38
N PRO A 345 10.39 9.11 -3.74
CA PRO A 345 11.24 8.60 -2.65
C PRO A 345 12.64 8.13 -3.10
N ARG A 346 12.85 7.92 -4.39
CA ARG A 346 14.15 7.49 -4.98
C ARG A 346 14.35 8.17 -6.33
N PRO A 347 15.58 8.58 -6.67
CA PRO A 347 15.88 9.13 -7.99
C PRO A 347 15.57 8.14 -9.10
N ALA A 348 14.69 8.53 -10.04
CA ALA A 348 14.28 7.70 -11.16
C ALA A 348 13.73 8.54 -12.32
N LEU A 349 13.72 7.97 -13.53
CA LEU A 349 12.77 8.36 -14.57
C LEU A 349 11.58 7.40 -14.52
N GLU A 350 10.37 7.91 -14.67
CA GLU A 350 9.15 7.10 -14.61
C GLU A 350 8.22 7.44 -15.76
N ALA A 351 7.66 6.42 -16.40
CA ALA A 351 6.47 6.53 -17.21
C ALA A 351 5.27 6.24 -16.30
N PHE A 352 4.71 7.29 -15.73
CA PHE A 352 3.59 7.22 -14.79
C PHE A 352 2.28 7.01 -15.55
N ALA A 353 1.56 5.93 -15.20
CA ALA A 353 0.29 5.60 -15.81
C ALA A 353 -0.82 6.55 -15.30
N LEU A 354 -1.56 7.15 -16.23
CA LEU A 354 -2.69 8.03 -15.97
C LEU A 354 -4.02 7.28 -15.95
N ASP A 355 -4.15 6.27 -16.83
CA ASP A 355 -5.38 5.50 -17.02
C ASP A 355 -5.40 4.26 -16.12
N ALA A 356 -6.37 4.20 -15.22
CA ALA A 356 -6.66 3.01 -14.43
C ALA A 356 -7.74 2.10 -15.07
N SER A 357 -8.46 2.57 -16.07
CA SER A 357 -9.57 1.83 -16.69
C SER A 357 -9.09 0.63 -17.51
N GLY A 358 -7.95 0.77 -18.20
CA GLY A 358 -7.36 -0.31 -18.96
C GLY A 358 -7.08 -1.57 -18.13
N PRO A 359 -6.28 -1.45 -17.04
CA PRO A 359 -6.03 -2.56 -16.11
C PRO A 359 -7.27 -3.06 -15.37
N ALA A 360 -8.33 -2.23 -15.24
CA ALA A 360 -9.58 -2.61 -14.56
C ALA A 360 -10.51 -3.48 -15.44
N LYS A 361 -10.33 -3.53 -16.76
CA LYS A 361 -11.20 -4.28 -17.69
C LYS A 361 -11.55 -5.70 -17.26
N PRO A 362 -10.62 -6.49 -16.67
CA PRO A 362 -10.95 -7.86 -16.24
C PRO A 362 -12.07 -7.96 -15.20
N ILE A 363 -12.42 -6.87 -14.53
CA ILE A 363 -13.59 -6.82 -13.61
C ILE A 363 -14.87 -7.12 -14.38
N LEU A 364 -14.99 -6.64 -15.62
CA LEU A 364 -16.17 -6.77 -16.45
C LEU A 364 -16.39 -8.20 -16.99
N ASP A 365 -15.36 -9.05 -16.92
CA ASP A 365 -15.44 -10.45 -17.34
C ASP A 365 -16.02 -11.35 -16.21
N CYS A 366 -16.05 -10.83 -14.97
CA CYS A 366 -16.59 -11.57 -13.81
C CYS A 366 -18.12 -11.65 -13.86
N HIS A 367 -18.69 -12.71 -13.23
CA HIS A 367 -20.14 -12.86 -13.09
C HIS A 367 -20.78 -11.63 -12.46
N LEU A 368 -20.22 -11.18 -11.36
CA LEU A 368 -20.55 -9.91 -10.71
C LEU A 368 -19.32 -9.34 -10.02
N SER A 369 -19.35 -8.04 -9.74
CA SER A 369 -18.35 -7.42 -8.88
C SER A 369 -19.02 -6.50 -7.85
N VAL A 370 -18.55 -6.58 -6.60
CA VAL A 370 -18.98 -5.73 -5.49
C VAL A 370 -17.77 -4.98 -4.97
N HIS A 371 -17.84 -3.67 -4.97
CA HIS A 371 -16.76 -2.78 -4.55
C HIS A 371 -17.17 -2.09 -3.27
N LEU A 372 -16.41 -2.27 -2.21
CA LEU A 372 -16.74 -1.86 -0.84
C LEU A 372 -15.69 -0.91 -0.29
N SER A 373 -16.14 0.16 0.35
CA SER A 373 -15.31 0.96 1.25
C SER A 373 -16.19 1.88 2.10
N GLY A 374 -15.78 2.15 3.33
CA GLY A 374 -16.39 3.18 4.17
C GLY A 374 -16.15 4.61 3.66
N THR A 375 -15.21 4.79 2.72
CA THR A 375 -14.80 6.10 2.18
C THR A 375 -14.72 6.10 0.65
N LEU A 376 -15.66 5.39 0.00
CA LEU A 376 -15.66 5.28 -1.47
C LEU A 376 -16.12 6.57 -2.16
N ALA A 377 -16.89 7.39 -1.46
CA ALA A 377 -17.39 8.65 -2.03
C ALA A 377 -16.26 9.63 -2.42
N PRO A 378 -16.43 10.40 -3.51
CA PRO A 378 -17.55 10.41 -4.45
C PRO A 378 -17.61 9.13 -5.31
N LEU A 379 -18.79 8.51 -5.37
CA LEU A 379 -18.95 7.20 -6.04
C LEU A 379 -18.74 7.28 -7.56
N GLU A 380 -19.13 8.40 -8.17
CA GLU A 380 -18.95 8.66 -9.59
C GLU A 380 -17.46 8.73 -9.96
N GLU A 381 -16.65 9.36 -9.11
CA GLU A 381 -15.19 9.43 -9.33
C GLU A 381 -14.59 8.03 -9.42
N TYR A 382 -14.97 7.14 -8.51
CA TYR A 382 -14.50 5.77 -8.49
C TYR A 382 -14.93 5.00 -9.74
N ARG A 383 -16.22 5.08 -10.11
CA ARG A 383 -16.77 4.45 -11.32
C ARG A 383 -16.05 4.93 -12.58
N ASP A 384 -15.91 6.24 -12.73
CA ASP A 384 -15.36 6.88 -13.92
C ASP A 384 -13.85 6.60 -14.03
N SER A 385 -13.10 6.64 -12.91
CA SER A 385 -11.67 6.32 -12.87
C SER A 385 -11.35 4.88 -13.30
N LEU A 386 -12.27 3.95 -13.09
CA LEU A 386 -12.11 2.54 -13.47
C LEU A 386 -12.82 2.16 -14.79
N GLY A 387 -13.53 3.10 -15.42
CA GLY A 387 -14.27 2.82 -16.64
C GLY A 387 -15.35 1.75 -16.50
N LEU A 388 -15.99 1.63 -15.33
CA LEU A 388 -17.01 0.60 -15.06
C LEU A 388 -18.32 0.81 -15.84
N GLY A 389 -18.47 1.98 -16.46
CA GLY A 389 -19.63 2.30 -17.29
C GLY A 389 -20.90 2.67 -16.51
N PRO A 390 -21.96 3.11 -17.22
CA PRO A 390 -23.18 3.63 -16.61
C PRO A 390 -24.08 2.54 -15.99
N THR A 391 -23.82 1.28 -16.29
CA THR A 391 -24.59 0.14 -15.73
C THR A 391 -24.15 -0.22 -14.31
N ALA A 392 -22.99 0.28 -13.86
CA ALA A 392 -22.55 0.11 -12.48
C ALA A 392 -23.51 0.84 -11.54
N ARG A 393 -24.07 0.09 -10.58
CA ARG A 393 -24.97 0.65 -9.57
C ARG A 393 -24.14 1.29 -8.47
N LEU A 394 -24.44 2.55 -8.18
CA LEU A 394 -23.82 3.30 -7.08
C LEU A 394 -24.76 3.24 -5.89
N LEU A 395 -24.27 2.75 -4.75
CA LEU A 395 -25.06 2.61 -3.54
C LEU A 395 -24.35 3.28 -2.38
N ASP A 396 -24.98 4.32 -1.84
CA ASP A 396 -24.59 4.96 -0.59
C ASP A 396 -25.49 4.45 0.52
N VAL A 397 -24.89 3.71 1.47
CA VAL A 397 -25.62 3.11 2.59
C VAL A 397 -25.47 4.02 3.80
N PRO A 398 -26.59 4.54 4.36
CA PRO A 398 -26.52 5.36 5.56
C PRO A 398 -25.83 4.64 6.71
N SER A 399 -25.08 5.41 7.52
CA SER A 399 -24.44 4.89 8.73
C SER A 399 -25.51 4.34 9.70
N PHE A 400 -25.25 3.14 10.26
CA PHE A 400 -26.12 2.55 11.31
C PHE A 400 -25.94 3.23 12.66
N PHE A 401 -24.84 3.93 12.85
CA PHE A 401 -24.52 4.55 14.14
C PHE A 401 -25.40 5.76 14.38
N PRO A 402 -25.92 5.95 15.61
CA PRO A 402 -26.79 7.05 15.95
C PRO A 402 -26.17 8.40 15.60
N PRO A 403 -26.88 9.26 14.81
CA PRO A 403 -26.34 10.57 14.42
C PRO A 403 -25.96 11.46 15.62
N GLU A 404 -26.67 11.32 16.74
CA GLU A 404 -26.45 12.02 18.00
C GLU A 404 -25.13 11.65 18.68
N ASN A 405 -24.56 10.49 18.33
CA ASN A 405 -23.28 10.02 18.87
C ASN A 405 -22.07 10.61 18.14
N ARG A 406 -22.28 11.39 17.08
CA ARG A 406 -21.21 12.06 16.35
C ARG A 406 -21.51 13.53 16.14
N LYS A 407 -20.46 14.36 16.22
CA LYS A 407 -20.59 15.79 15.97
C LYS A 407 -19.44 16.26 15.09
N PHE A 408 -19.77 16.96 14.02
CA PHE A 408 -18.81 17.57 13.11
C PHE A 408 -18.83 19.09 13.28
N LEU A 409 -17.66 19.66 13.59
CA LEU A 409 -17.51 21.09 13.78
C LEU A 409 -16.38 21.63 12.88
N TYR A 410 -16.44 22.89 12.49
CA TYR A 410 -15.33 23.56 11.83
C TYR A 410 -15.07 24.92 12.47
N ASP A 411 -13.81 25.34 12.44
CA ASP A 411 -13.42 26.65 12.96
C ASP A 411 -13.24 27.64 11.81
N PRO A 412 -14.10 28.67 11.71
CA PRO A 412 -14.01 29.69 10.67
C PRO A 412 -12.90 30.72 10.91
N SER A 413 -12.30 30.77 12.11
CA SER A 413 -11.32 31.79 12.50
C SER A 413 -9.92 31.51 11.97
N VAL A 414 -9.63 30.28 11.58
CA VAL A 414 -8.30 29.85 11.10
C VAL A 414 -8.37 29.25 9.70
N THR A 415 -7.23 29.20 9.04
CA THR A 415 -7.05 28.51 7.76
C THR A 415 -5.61 28.06 7.58
N THR A 416 -5.42 26.97 6.86
CA THR A 416 -4.10 26.48 6.43
C THR A 416 -3.83 26.76 4.96
N ARG A 417 -4.51 27.76 4.35
CA ARG A 417 -4.26 28.15 2.96
C ARG A 417 -2.82 28.64 2.81
N PHE A 418 -2.08 28.01 1.90
CA PHE A 418 -0.64 28.24 1.71
C PHE A 418 -0.29 29.72 1.54
N GLU A 419 -1.04 30.45 0.72
CA GLU A 419 -0.83 31.89 0.47
C GLU A 419 -1.00 32.72 1.74
N GLU A 420 -1.97 32.39 2.60
CA GLU A 420 -2.22 33.12 3.85
C GLU A 420 -1.16 32.81 4.90
N ILE A 421 -0.74 31.54 5.01
CA ILE A 421 0.38 31.16 5.90
C ILE A 421 1.69 31.84 5.44
N ARG A 422 1.95 31.86 4.13
CA ARG A 422 3.18 32.45 3.56
C ARG A 422 3.24 33.97 3.77
N ASN A 423 2.11 34.65 3.63
CA ASN A 423 2.04 36.11 3.68
C ASN A 423 1.87 36.67 5.09
N ASP A 424 1.59 35.83 6.09
CA ASP A 424 1.40 36.27 7.47
C ASP A 424 2.34 35.50 8.42
N PRO A 425 3.43 36.14 8.90
CA PRO A 425 4.39 35.49 9.81
C PRO A 425 3.79 34.99 11.13
N ARG A 426 2.61 35.48 11.52
CA ARG A 426 1.93 35.07 12.76
C ARG A 426 0.87 33.98 12.53
N ALA A 427 0.64 33.56 11.30
CA ALA A 427 -0.41 32.59 10.99
C ALA A 427 -0.19 31.24 11.69
N ILE A 428 1.05 30.77 11.71
CA ILE A 428 1.41 29.50 12.39
C ILE A 428 1.22 29.62 13.91
N GLN A 429 1.63 30.74 14.50
CA GLN A 429 1.43 30.97 15.94
C GLN A 429 -0.04 30.99 16.30
N ARG A 430 -0.88 31.74 15.54
CA ARG A 430 -2.34 31.76 15.78
C ARG A 430 -2.97 30.38 15.62
N LEU A 431 -2.49 29.57 14.67
CA LEU A 431 -2.96 28.22 14.48
C LEU A 431 -2.58 27.32 15.68
N ALA A 432 -1.35 27.46 16.19
CA ALA A 432 -0.88 26.76 17.37
C ALA A 432 -1.69 27.13 18.63
N ASP A 433 -1.85 28.45 18.87
CA ASP A 433 -2.61 28.96 20.01
C ASP A 433 -4.08 28.48 19.94
N ARG A 434 -4.69 28.52 18.77
CA ARG A 434 -6.08 28.04 18.59
C ARG A 434 -6.21 26.55 18.78
N LEU A 435 -5.23 25.77 18.33
CA LEU A 435 -5.21 24.32 18.58
C LEU A 435 -5.12 24.00 20.07
N VAL A 436 -4.28 24.73 20.83
CA VAL A 436 -4.21 24.59 22.30
C VAL A 436 -5.57 24.89 22.94
N GLU A 437 -6.20 26.02 22.60
CA GLU A 437 -7.53 26.38 23.11
C GLU A 437 -8.58 25.29 22.83
N VAL A 438 -8.58 24.70 21.63
CA VAL A 438 -9.48 23.60 21.28
C VAL A 438 -9.20 22.37 22.13
N LEU A 439 -7.94 21.98 22.25
CA LEU A 439 -7.54 20.79 23.01
C LEU A 439 -7.85 20.92 24.50
N GLU A 440 -7.71 22.11 25.09
CA GLU A 440 -8.08 22.39 26.49
C GLU A 440 -9.57 22.16 26.79
N THR A 441 -10.43 22.26 25.78
CA THR A 441 -11.88 22.02 25.93
C THR A 441 -12.29 20.57 25.77
N LEU A 442 -11.43 19.70 25.22
CA LEU A 442 -11.73 18.30 24.93
C LEU A 442 -11.35 17.41 26.15
N PRO A 443 -12.34 16.81 26.86
CA PRO A 443 -12.08 16.04 28.08
C PRO A 443 -11.71 14.57 27.82
N VAL A 444 -11.28 14.25 26.59
CA VAL A 444 -11.17 12.88 26.06
C VAL A 444 -9.87 12.69 25.28
N LYS A 445 -9.48 11.44 25.02
CA LYS A 445 -8.34 11.14 24.15
C LYS A 445 -8.59 11.66 22.75
N THR A 446 -7.64 12.45 22.25
CA THR A 446 -7.77 13.22 21.02
C THR A 446 -6.61 12.92 20.07
N ALA A 447 -6.94 12.57 18.82
CA ALA A 447 -5.97 12.56 17.73
C ALA A 447 -6.04 13.87 16.95
N VAL A 448 -4.88 14.45 16.66
CA VAL A 448 -4.73 15.66 15.85
C VAL A 448 -4.00 15.29 14.57
N PHE A 449 -4.65 15.51 13.43
CA PHE A 449 -4.07 15.20 12.14
C PHE A 449 -3.75 16.46 11.35
N PHE A 450 -2.50 16.57 10.93
CA PHE A 450 -2.00 17.65 10.09
C PHE A 450 -2.00 17.23 8.61
N PRO A 451 -2.12 18.16 7.65
CA PRO A 451 -2.05 17.83 6.23
C PRO A 451 -0.65 17.42 5.76
N SER A 452 0.40 17.75 6.52
CA SER A 452 1.78 17.39 6.20
C SER A 452 2.68 17.40 7.44
N PHE A 453 3.80 16.67 7.38
CA PHE A 453 4.84 16.73 8.40
C PHE A 453 5.48 18.12 8.50
N ASP A 454 5.58 18.86 7.39
CA ASP A 454 6.11 20.24 7.39
C ASP A 454 5.25 21.18 8.24
N LEU A 455 3.92 21.13 8.10
CA LEU A 455 3.04 21.95 8.95
C LEU A 455 3.07 21.50 10.41
N LEU A 456 3.07 20.18 10.67
CA LEU A 456 3.24 19.65 12.02
C LEU A 456 4.52 20.19 12.67
N GLN A 457 5.64 20.10 11.97
CA GLN A 457 6.93 20.60 12.46
C GLN A 457 6.91 22.10 12.77
N LYS A 458 6.38 22.93 11.87
CA LYS A 458 6.24 24.39 12.07
C LYS A 458 5.38 24.74 13.29
N VAL A 459 4.30 23.99 13.52
CA VAL A 459 3.44 24.21 14.70
C VAL A 459 4.11 23.73 15.99
N LEU A 460 4.93 22.67 15.94
CA LEU A 460 5.76 22.25 17.08
C LEU A 460 6.83 23.31 17.41
N GLU A 461 7.50 23.87 16.41
CA GLU A 461 8.48 24.96 16.56
C GLU A 461 7.84 26.24 17.10
N ALA A 462 6.57 26.49 16.81
CA ALA A 462 5.78 27.57 17.42
C ALA A 462 5.43 27.31 18.91
N GLY A 463 5.93 26.21 19.50
CA GLY A 463 5.80 25.92 20.93
C GLY A 463 4.57 25.13 21.32
N LEU A 464 3.88 24.47 20.39
CA LEU A 464 2.70 23.65 20.70
C LEU A 464 2.96 22.65 21.82
N GLN A 465 4.06 21.89 21.72
CA GLN A 465 4.35 20.79 22.67
C GLN A 465 4.51 21.31 24.12
N SER A 466 5.11 22.46 24.32
CA SER A 466 5.33 23.04 25.66
C SER A 466 4.05 23.61 26.28
N GLN A 467 3.01 23.83 25.49
CA GLN A 467 1.73 24.38 25.92
C GLN A 467 0.69 23.29 26.20
N LEU A 468 0.94 22.04 25.77
CA LEU A 468 0.03 20.92 25.98
C LEU A 468 0.39 20.20 27.30
N PRO A 469 -0.57 20.01 28.19
CA PRO A 469 -0.39 19.23 29.41
C PRO A 469 -0.47 17.73 29.11
N GLY A 470 0.20 16.93 29.96
CA GLY A 470 0.19 15.48 29.87
C GLY A 470 1.18 14.92 28.82
N ASN A 471 1.06 13.63 28.57
CA ASN A 471 1.92 12.93 27.61
C ASN A 471 1.39 13.12 26.18
N VAL A 472 2.17 13.80 25.36
CA VAL A 472 1.89 14.02 23.94
C VAL A 472 2.71 13.04 23.09
N PHE A 473 2.04 12.29 22.23
CA PHE A 473 2.67 11.35 21.32
C PHE A 473 2.70 11.96 19.91
N ILE A 474 3.89 11.92 19.27
CA ILE A 474 4.11 12.58 17.99
C ILE A 474 4.58 11.56 16.97
N GLU A 475 3.93 11.54 15.80
CA GLU A 475 4.37 10.77 14.63
C GLU A 475 5.52 11.50 13.94
N TYR A 476 6.66 10.83 13.79
CA TYR A 476 7.78 11.29 12.96
C TYR A 476 7.87 10.48 11.67
N SER A 477 8.28 11.11 10.59
CA SER A 477 8.28 10.54 9.23
C SER A 477 9.18 9.30 9.08
N ARG A 478 10.28 9.22 9.83
CA ARG A 478 11.33 8.17 9.69
C ARG A 478 11.30 7.09 10.77
N VAL A 479 10.30 7.07 11.64
CA VAL A 479 10.21 6.05 12.70
C VAL A 479 9.87 4.69 12.11
N PRO A 480 10.61 3.61 12.44
CA PRO A 480 10.27 2.25 12.03
C PRO A 480 8.87 1.85 12.53
N MET A 481 8.17 1.01 11.74
CA MET A 481 6.79 0.64 12.05
C MET A 481 6.64 -0.04 13.42
N GLY A 482 7.60 -0.89 13.81
CA GLY A 482 7.57 -1.56 15.12
C GLY A 482 7.65 -0.59 16.31
N ASP A 483 8.42 0.49 16.15
CA ASP A 483 8.56 1.52 17.20
C ASP A 483 7.30 2.38 17.26
N LEU A 484 6.73 2.70 16.11
CA LEU A 484 5.47 3.42 16.02
C LEU A 484 4.34 2.64 16.72
N TRP A 485 4.22 1.34 16.46
CA TRP A 485 3.24 0.47 17.11
C TRP A 485 3.41 0.43 18.63
N ARG A 486 4.63 0.27 19.12
CA ARG A 486 4.91 0.27 20.58
C ARG A 486 4.51 1.59 21.23
N SER A 487 4.77 2.70 20.55
CA SER A 487 4.41 4.04 21.05
C SER A 487 2.90 4.23 21.13
N ILE A 488 2.16 3.78 20.14
CA ILE A 488 0.70 3.87 20.10
C ILE A 488 0.06 3.00 21.17
N GLU A 489 0.52 1.75 21.32
CA GLU A 489 0.05 0.87 22.39
C GLU A 489 0.37 1.44 23.78
N GLY A 490 1.50 2.14 23.92
CA GLY A 490 1.83 2.90 25.13
C GLY A 490 0.83 4.03 25.37
N TRP A 491 0.52 4.83 24.34
CA TRP A 491 -0.45 5.92 24.42
C TRP A 491 -1.87 5.44 24.76
N LYS A 492 -2.32 4.35 24.15
CA LYS A 492 -3.64 3.75 24.41
C LYS A 492 -3.80 3.39 25.91
N LYS A 493 -2.75 2.83 26.50
CA LYS A 493 -2.73 2.37 27.90
C LYS A 493 -2.42 3.47 28.91
N ASP A 494 -1.88 4.60 28.46
CA ASP A 494 -1.50 5.70 29.34
C ASP A 494 -2.74 6.52 29.73
N PRO A 495 -3.11 6.57 31.03
CA PRO A 495 -4.25 7.37 31.49
C PRO A 495 -3.99 8.88 31.36
N GLU A 496 -2.72 9.30 31.33
CA GLU A 496 -2.30 10.69 31.10
C GLU A 496 -1.99 10.99 29.63
N GLY A 497 -1.95 9.98 28.78
CA GLY A 497 -1.79 10.09 27.33
C GLY A 497 -3.06 10.65 26.69
N THR A 498 -3.05 11.96 26.40
CA THR A 498 -4.27 12.68 26.02
C THR A 498 -4.29 13.07 24.55
N VAL A 499 -3.14 13.38 23.96
CA VAL A 499 -3.02 13.88 22.61
C VAL A 499 -2.07 13.04 21.78
N LEU A 500 -2.52 12.66 20.58
CA LEU A 500 -1.75 12.00 19.54
C LEU A 500 -1.64 12.95 18.35
N LEU A 501 -0.43 13.35 17.95
CA LEU A 501 -0.18 14.20 16.79
C LEU A 501 0.31 13.35 15.63
N GLY A 502 -0.36 13.43 14.48
CA GLY A 502 0.00 12.68 13.28
C GLY A 502 -0.35 13.42 11.98
N VAL A 503 -0.18 12.74 10.86
CA VAL A 503 -0.47 13.31 9.53
C VAL A 503 -1.65 12.57 8.89
N ALA A 504 -2.55 13.33 8.26
CA ALA A 504 -3.70 12.78 7.53
C ALA A 504 -3.22 11.97 6.32
N GLY A 505 -3.82 10.79 6.09
CA GLY A 505 -3.34 9.85 5.08
C GLY A 505 -2.03 9.13 5.47
N GLY A 506 -1.53 9.37 6.70
CA GLY A 506 -0.37 8.69 7.27
C GLY A 506 -0.72 7.37 7.95
N ARG A 507 0.31 6.73 8.51
CA ARG A 507 0.21 5.41 9.16
C ARG A 507 -0.76 5.39 10.35
N LEU A 508 -0.89 6.51 11.06
CA LEU A 508 -1.79 6.66 12.21
C LEU A 508 -3.25 6.82 11.79
N SER A 509 -3.50 7.47 10.67
CA SER A 509 -4.86 7.74 10.20
C SER A 509 -5.49 6.56 9.43
N GLU A 510 -4.69 5.64 8.86
CA GLU A 510 -5.21 4.56 8.02
C GLU A 510 -5.01 3.14 8.60
N GLY A 511 -3.96 2.91 9.39
CA GLY A 511 -3.50 1.56 9.73
C GLY A 511 -3.83 1.05 11.14
N ILE A 512 -4.39 1.89 12.02
CA ILE A 512 -4.55 1.56 13.44
C ILE A 512 -6.02 1.56 13.84
N ASP A 513 -6.39 0.59 14.64
CA ASP A 513 -7.71 0.51 15.24
C ASP A 513 -7.71 1.09 16.66
N TYR A 514 -8.75 1.86 16.99
CA TYR A 514 -8.92 2.52 18.28
C TYR A 514 -10.31 2.13 18.84
N PRO A 515 -10.42 0.94 19.48
CA PRO A 515 -11.69 0.49 20.01
C PRO A 515 -12.12 1.30 21.25
N ASP A 516 -13.44 1.37 21.46
CA ASP A 516 -14.06 1.97 22.64
C ASP A 516 -13.62 3.42 22.93
N GLU A 517 -13.27 3.73 24.16
CA GLU A 517 -12.83 5.06 24.60
C GLU A 517 -11.36 5.38 24.27
N GLU A 518 -10.69 4.58 23.43
CA GLU A 518 -9.28 4.82 23.05
C GLU A 518 -9.13 6.05 22.15
N LEU A 519 -10.19 6.46 21.43
CA LEU A 519 -10.21 7.68 20.63
C LEU A 519 -11.64 8.23 20.54
N GLU A 520 -11.91 9.34 21.19
CA GLU A 520 -13.23 9.97 21.21
C GLU A 520 -13.25 11.33 20.49
N ALA A 521 -12.11 11.97 20.24
CA ALA A 521 -12.07 13.22 19.48
C ALA A 521 -10.98 13.21 18.40
N VAL A 522 -11.30 13.83 17.26
CA VAL A 522 -10.38 14.07 16.16
C VAL A 522 -10.34 15.56 15.82
N VAL A 523 -9.13 16.11 15.74
CA VAL A 523 -8.92 17.48 15.26
C VAL A 523 -8.12 17.43 13.96
N MET A 524 -8.71 17.94 12.87
CA MET A 524 -8.03 18.11 11.59
C MET A 524 -7.47 19.52 11.51
N VAL A 525 -6.17 19.68 11.44
CA VAL A 525 -5.51 20.99 11.33
C VAL A 525 -5.44 21.38 9.86
N GLY A 526 -6.51 21.97 9.35
CA GLY A 526 -6.63 22.34 7.95
C GLY A 526 -7.24 21.23 7.08
N ILE A 527 -7.27 21.50 5.77
CA ILE A 527 -7.76 20.54 4.78
C ILE A 527 -6.57 19.75 4.21
N PRO A 528 -6.60 18.41 4.24
CA PRO A 528 -5.51 17.57 3.77
C PRO A 528 -5.50 17.46 2.23
N TYR A 529 -5.40 18.61 1.54
CA TYR A 529 -5.21 18.61 0.09
C TYR A 529 -3.90 17.92 -0.27
N PRO A 530 -3.91 17.04 -1.26
CA PRO A 530 -2.68 16.40 -1.71
C PRO A 530 -1.69 17.45 -2.23
N LYS A 531 -0.38 17.24 -1.95
CA LYS A 531 0.69 18.11 -2.44
C LYS A 531 0.69 18.18 -3.97
N PRO A 532 0.77 19.36 -4.59
CA PRO A 532 0.93 19.47 -6.04
C PRO A 532 2.24 18.79 -6.48
N THR A 533 2.15 17.89 -7.47
CA THR A 533 3.30 17.23 -8.12
C THR A 533 3.05 17.16 -9.62
N ALA A 534 4.12 16.98 -10.40
CA ALA A 534 4.02 16.85 -11.85
C ALA A 534 3.11 15.66 -12.25
N LYS A 535 3.21 14.54 -11.53
CA LYS A 535 2.32 13.36 -11.73
C LYS A 535 0.85 13.72 -11.50
N ARG A 536 0.56 14.47 -10.44
CA ARG A 536 -0.82 14.84 -10.09
C ARG A 536 -1.40 15.86 -11.06
N ASP A 537 -0.60 16.82 -11.51
CA ASP A 537 -1.03 17.79 -12.52
C ASP A 537 -1.31 17.12 -13.86
N ALA A 538 -0.48 16.15 -14.27
CA ALA A 538 -0.74 15.34 -15.44
C ALA A 538 -2.01 14.51 -15.31
N LEU A 539 -2.21 13.87 -14.15
CA LEU A 539 -3.45 13.09 -13.87
C LEU A 539 -4.69 14.00 -13.88
N ARG A 540 -4.58 15.21 -13.31
CA ARG A 540 -5.66 16.19 -13.37
C ARG A 540 -6.01 16.56 -14.81
N SER A 541 -5.02 16.87 -15.63
CA SER A 541 -5.23 17.21 -17.05
C SER A 541 -5.85 16.04 -17.82
N PHE A 542 -5.42 14.81 -17.55
CA PHE A 542 -6.00 13.61 -18.16
C PHE A 542 -7.48 13.43 -17.76
N LEU A 543 -7.80 13.58 -16.47
CA LEU A 543 -9.18 13.45 -15.98
C LEU A 543 -10.06 14.63 -16.41
N ASP A 544 -9.51 15.84 -16.55
CA ASP A 544 -10.23 16.97 -17.15
C ASP A 544 -10.60 16.66 -18.61
N ALA A 545 -9.67 16.12 -19.39
CA ALA A 545 -9.93 15.76 -20.79
C ALA A 545 -10.95 14.61 -20.94
N THR A 546 -10.97 13.66 -20.00
CA THR A 546 -11.82 12.46 -20.10
C THR A 546 -13.17 12.58 -19.39
N THR A 547 -13.24 13.35 -18.30
CA THR A 547 -14.43 13.45 -17.44
C THR A 547 -14.92 14.88 -17.20
N GLY A 548 -14.10 15.88 -17.51
CA GLY A 548 -14.37 17.29 -17.17
C GLY A 548 -14.24 17.62 -15.68
N LYS A 549 -13.71 16.71 -14.84
CA LYS A 549 -13.70 16.81 -13.37
C LYS A 549 -12.32 16.58 -12.75
N GLY A 550 -11.26 17.02 -13.44
CA GLY A 550 -9.89 16.74 -13.00
C GLY A 550 -9.57 17.27 -11.61
N TRP A 551 -9.94 18.53 -11.31
CA TRP A 551 -9.75 19.09 -9.96
C TRP A 551 -10.52 18.33 -8.88
N GLU A 552 -11.81 18.11 -9.12
CA GLU A 552 -12.68 17.39 -8.18
C GLU A 552 -12.11 16.00 -7.86
N TYR A 553 -11.65 15.26 -8.88
CA TYR A 553 -11.18 13.89 -8.73
C TYR A 553 -9.75 13.76 -8.19
N THR A 554 -8.86 14.72 -8.47
CA THR A 554 -7.45 14.63 -8.05
C THR A 554 -7.12 15.40 -6.77
N VAL A 555 -7.97 16.34 -6.36
CA VAL A 555 -7.72 17.23 -5.20
C VAL A 555 -8.82 17.11 -4.15
N GLU A 556 -10.08 17.30 -4.53
CA GLU A 556 -11.18 17.34 -3.56
C GLU A 556 -11.55 15.94 -3.04
N ALA A 557 -11.69 14.96 -3.92
CA ALA A 557 -12.06 13.60 -3.54
C ALA A 557 -11.04 12.93 -2.60
N PRO A 558 -9.71 13.01 -2.84
CA PRO A 558 -8.72 12.52 -1.89
C PRO A 558 -8.76 13.24 -0.54
N ALA A 559 -8.92 14.58 -0.53
CA ALA A 559 -9.05 15.35 0.70
C ALA A 559 -10.30 14.95 1.50
N GLN A 560 -11.44 14.77 0.83
CA GLN A 560 -12.67 14.29 1.44
C GLN A 560 -12.49 12.90 2.07
N ARG A 561 -11.86 11.97 1.35
CA ARG A 561 -11.56 10.62 1.87
C ARG A 561 -10.67 10.67 3.10
N ALA A 562 -9.61 11.49 3.08
CA ALA A 562 -8.71 11.62 4.22
C ALA A 562 -9.43 12.18 5.47
N ILE A 563 -10.33 13.17 5.30
CA ILE A 563 -11.16 13.67 6.39
C ILE A 563 -12.09 12.57 6.93
N LEU A 564 -12.80 11.88 6.03
CA LEU A 564 -13.73 10.81 6.42
C LEU A 564 -13.02 9.64 7.11
N GLN A 565 -11.84 9.26 6.65
CA GLN A 565 -11.03 8.21 7.26
C GLN A 565 -10.59 8.60 8.68
N ALA A 566 -10.09 9.83 8.85
CA ALA A 566 -9.70 10.32 10.17
C ALA A 566 -10.89 10.40 11.13
N CYS A 567 -12.02 10.96 10.68
CA CYS A 567 -13.24 11.09 11.48
C CYS A 567 -13.90 9.73 11.79
N GLY A 568 -13.81 8.78 10.84
CA GLY A 568 -14.37 7.43 11.00
C GLY A 568 -13.69 6.57 12.06
N ARG A 569 -12.55 7.02 12.61
CA ARG A 569 -11.84 6.30 13.69
C ARG A 569 -12.52 6.38 15.05
N MET A 570 -13.37 7.39 15.28
CA MET A 570 -14.01 7.64 16.57
C MET A 570 -15.23 6.75 16.84
N ILE A 571 -15.88 6.23 15.82
CA ILE A 571 -17.15 5.50 15.94
C ILE A 571 -17.00 4.11 15.32
N ARG A 572 -17.03 3.08 16.16
CA ARG A 572 -16.90 1.66 15.81
C ARG A 572 -18.09 0.82 16.24
N SER A 573 -18.77 1.28 17.29
CA SER A 573 -19.95 0.64 17.85
C SER A 573 -21.13 1.62 18.01
N GLU A 574 -22.30 1.12 18.31
CA GLU A 574 -23.49 1.94 18.58
C GLU A 574 -23.35 2.81 19.83
N ASN A 575 -22.45 2.45 20.73
CA ASN A 575 -22.23 3.15 22.00
C ASN A 575 -21.12 4.21 21.92
N ASP A 576 -20.29 4.17 20.87
CA ASP A 576 -19.18 5.11 20.73
C ASP A 576 -19.71 6.52 20.47
N ARG A 577 -19.03 7.50 21.04
CA ARG A 577 -19.35 8.92 20.88
C ARG A 577 -18.11 9.69 20.49
N GLY A 578 -18.23 10.57 19.48
CA GLY A 578 -17.07 11.30 18.99
C GLY A 578 -17.36 12.69 18.45
N ILE A 579 -16.42 13.62 18.68
CA ILE A 579 -16.40 14.96 18.10
C ILE A 579 -15.23 15.09 17.13
N ALA A 580 -15.52 15.47 15.88
CA ALA A 580 -14.51 15.87 14.91
C ALA A 580 -14.54 17.38 14.70
N ILE A 581 -13.36 18.01 14.73
CA ILE A 581 -13.21 19.45 14.55
C ILE A 581 -12.22 19.70 13.41
N VAL A 582 -12.66 20.45 12.39
CA VAL A 582 -11.78 20.87 11.28
C VAL A 582 -11.36 22.31 11.52
N LEU A 583 -10.07 22.55 11.78
CA LEU A 583 -9.49 23.87 11.97
C LEU A 583 -9.18 24.54 10.61
N ASP A 584 -10.22 24.81 9.86
CA ASP A 584 -10.13 25.54 8.59
C ASP A 584 -11.52 26.03 8.13
N ARG A 585 -11.62 27.30 7.77
CA ARG A 585 -12.87 27.89 7.25
C ARG A 585 -13.35 27.27 5.94
N ARG A 586 -12.45 26.61 5.16
CA ARG A 586 -12.78 25.92 3.91
C ARG A 586 -13.51 24.59 4.13
N ALA A 587 -13.65 24.12 5.35
CA ALA A 587 -14.34 22.87 5.67
C ALA A 587 -15.80 22.82 5.17
N THR A 588 -16.43 24.01 4.97
CA THR A 588 -17.78 24.13 4.40
C THR A 588 -17.91 23.50 3.01
N SER A 589 -16.82 23.41 2.24
CA SER A 589 -16.82 22.72 0.94
C SER A 589 -17.11 21.22 1.06
N PHE A 590 -16.88 20.62 2.24
CA PHE A 590 -17.11 19.21 2.55
C PHE A 590 -18.40 18.94 3.34
N ALA A 591 -19.31 19.91 3.44
CA ALA A 591 -20.55 19.78 4.24
C ALA A 591 -21.43 18.60 3.80
N LYS A 592 -21.41 18.24 2.50
CA LYS A 592 -22.14 17.05 2.00
C LYS A 592 -21.58 15.75 2.55
N ALA A 593 -20.27 15.68 2.74
CA ALA A 593 -19.56 14.51 3.25
C ALA A 593 -19.57 14.43 4.79
N LEU A 594 -19.80 15.54 5.47
CA LEU A 594 -19.85 15.67 6.92
C LEU A 594 -21.26 16.14 7.36
N PRO A 595 -22.24 15.25 7.41
CA PRO A 595 -23.62 15.61 7.75
C PRO A 595 -23.72 16.28 9.12
N GLY A 596 -24.36 17.46 9.18
CA GLY A 596 -24.49 18.23 10.41
C GLY A 596 -23.25 19.08 10.75
N LEU A 597 -22.31 19.29 9.79
CA LEU A 597 -21.18 20.18 9.97
C LEU A 597 -21.65 21.59 10.37
N ALA A 598 -21.19 22.07 11.53
CA ALA A 598 -21.56 23.36 12.07
C ALA A 598 -20.31 24.18 12.47
N PRO A 599 -20.38 25.52 12.45
CA PRO A 599 -19.29 26.32 12.95
C PRO A 599 -19.10 26.14 14.46
N VAL A 600 -17.87 26.20 14.92
CA VAL A 600 -17.55 26.21 16.34
C VAL A 600 -18.11 27.48 16.99
N GLY A 601 -18.98 27.32 17.97
CA GLY A 601 -19.43 28.38 18.85
C GLY A 601 -18.73 28.30 20.22
N ASP A 602 -19.51 28.23 21.32
CA ASP A 602 -18.95 27.90 22.64
C ASP A 602 -18.57 26.40 22.68
N LEU A 603 -17.29 26.12 22.38
CA LEU A 603 -16.77 24.76 22.32
C LEU A 603 -16.81 24.09 23.71
N ALA A 604 -16.52 24.85 24.77
CA ALA A 604 -16.54 24.32 26.14
C ALA A 604 -17.95 23.91 26.59
N ALA A 605 -18.97 24.68 26.21
CA ALA A 605 -20.37 24.29 26.46
C ALA A 605 -20.78 23.09 25.59
N THR A 606 -20.36 23.08 24.31
CA THR A 606 -20.66 21.99 23.38
C THR A 606 -20.04 20.67 23.85
N THR A 607 -18.79 20.63 24.24
CA THR A 607 -18.10 19.42 24.70
C THR A 607 -18.64 18.92 26.03
N ARG A 608 -18.93 19.82 26.98
CA ARG A 608 -19.59 19.46 28.25
C ARG A 608 -20.98 18.86 28.01
N GLY A 609 -21.78 19.48 27.16
CA GLY A 609 -23.12 18.98 26.82
C GLY A 609 -23.08 17.62 26.10
N PHE A 610 -22.07 17.40 25.26
CA PHE A 610 -21.91 16.16 24.49
C PHE A 610 -21.35 15.01 25.36
N TYR A 611 -20.26 15.20 26.09
CA TYR A 611 -19.64 14.14 26.88
C TYR A 611 -20.14 14.05 28.32
N GLY A 612 -20.79 15.09 28.85
CA GLY A 612 -21.17 15.15 30.27
C GLY A 612 -19.97 15.19 31.21
N ARG A 613 -18.79 15.46 30.72
CA ARG A 613 -17.49 15.45 31.45
C ARG A 613 -16.91 16.87 31.51
N ARG A 614 -16.16 17.16 32.56
CA ARG A 614 -15.31 18.37 32.62
C ARG A 614 -14.04 18.14 31.82
N ALA A 615 -13.41 19.22 31.32
CA ALA A 615 -12.11 19.13 30.69
C ALA A 615 -11.10 18.38 31.60
N ARG A 616 -10.29 17.52 30.99
CA ARG A 616 -9.29 16.71 31.74
C ARG A 616 -8.16 17.58 32.30
N TRP A 617 -7.90 18.73 31.69
CA TRP A 617 -6.81 19.64 32.09
C TRP A 617 -7.25 21.11 32.05
N SER A 618 -6.52 21.93 32.78
CA SER A 618 -6.57 23.39 32.72
C SER A 618 -5.14 23.93 32.76
N ARG A 619 -4.91 25.16 32.25
CA ARG A 619 -3.60 25.84 32.24
C ARG A 619 -2.96 26.03 33.64
N SER A 620 -3.67 25.74 34.69
CA SER A 620 -3.17 25.83 36.08
C SER A 620 -2.31 24.63 36.53
N ALA A 621 -2.26 23.55 35.76
CA ALA A 621 -1.39 22.42 36.06
C ALA A 621 0.02 22.68 35.50
N THR A 622 0.97 23.01 36.33
CA THR A 622 2.39 23.11 35.96
C THR A 622 2.85 21.74 35.45
N PRO A 623 3.43 21.64 34.24
CA PRO A 623 3.91 20.34 33.74
C PRO A 623 4.96 19.78 34.66
N ALA A 624 4.86 18.51 35.04
CA ALA A 624 5.88 17.82 35.78
C ALA A 624 7.19 17.78 34.96
N PRO A 625 8.35 18.14 35.57
CA PRO A 625 9.62 18.09 34.83
C PRO A 625 9.93 16.63 34.49
N GLY A 626 9.90 16.31 33.19
CA GLY A 626 10.22 14.99 32.66
C GLY A 626 9.13 14.30 31.80
N ALA A 627 7.96 14.91 31.60
CA ALA A 627 6.79 14.28 30.96
C ALA A 627 6.81 14.22 29.42
N ALA A 628 7.84 14.72 28.75
CA ALA A 628 7.96 14.59 27.32
C ALA A 628 8.73 13.30 26.96
N ARG A 629 8.04 12.17 26.86
CA ARG A 629 8.58 11.00 26.15
C ARG A 629 8.44 11.20 24.64
N ALA A 630 9.13 12.22 24.12
CA ALA A 630 9.37 12.32 22.70
C ALA A 630 10.19 11.08 22.30
N LEU A 631 9.74 10.32 21.31
CA LEU A 631 10.62 9.42 20.57
C LEU A 631 11.74 10.32 20.02
N ARG A 632 12.94 10.26 20.63
CA ARG A 632 14.10 10.95 20.07
C ARG A 632 14.26 10.48 18.64
N GLU A 633 14.44 11.41 17.71
CA GLU A 633 14.95 11.03 16.38
C GLU A 633 16.20 10.18 16.62
N PRO A 634 16.35 9.03 15.97
CA PRO A 634 17.61 8.31 16.01
C PRO A 634 18.68 9.30 15.53
N GLU A 635 19.73 9.49 16.35
CA GLU A 635 20.90 10.27 15.93
C GLU A 635 21.36 9.72 14.57
N PRO A 636 21.73 10.57 13.60
CA PRO A 636 22.20 10.11 12.31
C PRO A 636 23.40 9.17 12.53
N ASP A 637 23.28 7.95 12.05
CA ASP A 637 24.34 6.94 12.09
C ASP A 637 25.57 7.53 11.37
N PRO A 638 26.70 7.73 12.05
CA PRO A 638 27.90 8.34 11.45
C PRO A 638 28.56 7.48 10.37
N GLN A 639 27.98 6.31 10.01
CA GLN A 639 28.55 5.38 9.03
C GLN A 639 27.85 5.39 7.67
N ASN A 640 26.85 6.27 7.42
CA ASN A 640 26.20 6.44 6.11
C ASN A 640 26.33 7.89 5.63
N GLY A 641 27.58 8.34 5.42
CA GLY A 641 27.96 9.53 4.66
C GLY A 641 28.27 9.15 3.21
#